data_5ed769ebd7c4c0cfbfd27cb2f6250faf
#
_entry.id   5ed769ebd7c4c0cfbfd27cb2f6250faf
#
_cell.length_a   1.000
_cell.length_b   1.000
_cell.length_c   1.000
_cell.angle_alpha   90.00
_cell.angle_beta   90.00
_cell.angle_gamma   90.00
#
_symmetry.space_group_name_H-M   'P 1'
#
loop_
_entity.id
_entity.type
_entity.pdbx_description
1 polymer ?
#
loop_
_entity_poly.entity_id
_entity_poly.type
_entity_poly.pdbx_seq_one_letter_code
_entity_poly.pdbx_strand_id
1 'polypeptide(L)'
;PKRDVVGEWAKACEKYDLPLGVSMHGSHAWLWFEIAQQYDANMTKEDGKGKWWEGYDPQDLYAQRHTPSRGWEDAGTIHSQWTWGNGASQPSEEYKMKFQNRVLQCVNAYHPAMLYFDDTVLPFYGCDESVGLNILAHSYNTDPEMVVTGKVLDSTHKEAMLWDIERGIPDRPQEKPWQTCTCIGGWHYGVKDYNAGYKSAQQVVDMLVDIVSKNGNLLLSIPLKGDGTHDDKEMRFIAEMTDWMEQNGRSIYGTRVWKTFGEGPLVDASNPIYNQGFNEGINYSAKDVRYVVKHARTEQDVDTVFATIMRWPAERTFTFAHLGRANEYFSGEIESIELLGHGAVEHELAMEGLTVQLPIENTNDIAPVFAITFKPGTDKPISLAEFIDYCKPLVEGADGNLKPVNTGSPNVSALSDLGYYVTQAENSLDGTVEEQAAALVVLRKAFQAYLKASVTEAGAPLYAGDNLTVEMLVEAADFSRTPDTRNGKRFGKPANWIVTNFNIPNGSEGVKQGLDAYEGTEALMLGVWDDRTNVDYDCDLSQAAIRRTVHLTPGTYYFGATFNAVYQLSDEAYMYACPEAVEDLQTSEIPVRAIAWARLNTAPNNGSWWGITFIVEEEQDVTLGFQANLMMGSGTQEFRATRVQLCRYDESKIVAARDVTLQLLDERSNFSRLDGSVTTRFATPKYWQVENFKIPNEADGIKNGIDNYPGYSCLMLGVWDDRSGNQEGNLSDARIYRKLHLDAGVYTMQAEYQTSYSMSPDAYMFASTKLLATHDIPAKSLARLAINKAGVDDGKWYSISFSIKESQDVYVGWQANLEEGSETQEFRVKDIRMLYEPWQIEDAVIAVKNTPAGQDTHYYNLKGQQLSDAPQHGLYIKNGRKVLK
;
A
#
# COMPACT_ATOMS: atom_id res chain seq x y z
N PRO A 1 -40.02 33.86 11.64
CA PRO A 1 -39.71 35.24 11.30
C PRO A 1 -40.88 35.89 10.54
N LYS A 2 -41.14 37.15 10.77
CA LYS A 2 -42.18 37.93 10.09
C LYS A 2 -41.68 38.57 8.78
N ARG A 3 -40.52 38.18 8.29
CA ARG A 3 -39.84 38.74 7.15
C ARG A 3 -39.29 37.61 6.27
N ASP A 4 -39.38 37.77 4.96
CA ASP A 4 -38.76 36.92 3.97
C ASP A 4 -37.27 37.26 3.82
N VAL A 5 -36.41 36.60 4.61
CA VAL A 5 -34.98 36.85 4.65
C VAL A 5 -34.31 36.44 3.33
N VAL A 6 -34.71 35.29 2.74
CA VAL A 6 -34.15 34.81 1.48
C VAL A 6 -34.53 35.76 0.35
N GLY A 7 -35.76 36.25 0.32
CA GLY A 7 -36.20 37.22 -0.70
C GLY A 7 -35.49 38.58 -0.57
N GLU A 8 -35.11 39.01 0.63
CA GLU A 8 -34.30 40.25 0.79
C GLU A 8 -32.88 40.04 0.25
N TRP A 9 -32.27 38.88 0.46
CA TRP A 9 -30.97 38.55 -0.16
C TRP A 9 -31.10 38.46 -1.70
N ALA A 10 -32.14 37.83 -2.21
CA ALA A 10 -32.37 37.72 -3.66
C ALA A 10 -32.45 39.11 -4.28
N LYS A 11 -33.21 40.02 -3.72
CA LYS A 11 -33.31 41.44 -4.16
C LYS A 11 -31.94 42.15 -4.11
N ALA A 12 -31.14 41.90 -3.07
CA ALA A 12 -29.81 42.47 -2.95
C ALA A 12 -28.86 41.91 -4.01
N CYS A 13 -28.91 40.61 -4.27
CA CYS A 13 -28.13 39.99 -5.33
C CYS A 13 -28.50 40.57 -6.72
N GLU A 14 -29.78 40.64 -7.03
CA GLU A 14 -30.26 41.27 -8.30
C GLU A 14 -29.78 42.72 -8.40
N LYS A 15 -29.90 43.52 -7.34
CA LYS A 15 -29.44 44.91 -7.33
C LYS A 15 -27.96 45.08 -7.68
N TYR A 16 -27.12 44.16 -7.26
CA TYR A 16 -25.66 44.23 -7.43
C TYR A 16 -25.12 43.28 -8.51
N ASP A 17 -25.99 42.69 -9.33
CA ASP A 17 -25.62 41.74 -10.38
C ASP A 17 -24.78 40.59 -9.88
N LEU A 18 -25.20 40.01 -8.76
CA LEU A 18 -24.56 38.86 -8.13
C LEU A 18 -25.45 37.62 -8.27
N PRO A 19 -24.93 36.45 -8.69
CA PRO A 19 -25.69 35.22 -8.69
C PRO A 19 -26.07 34.82 -7.25
N LEU A 20 -27.35 34.46 -7.03
CA LEU A 20 -27.83 33.96 -5.74
C LEU A 20 -27.53 32.46 -5.59
N GLY A 21 -26.80 32.05 -4.54
CA GLY A 21 -26.72 30.66 -4.11
C GLY A 21 -27.55 30.44 -2.85
N VAL A 22 -28.25 29.33 -2.75
CA VAL A 22 -29.04 28.94 -1.57
C VAL A 22 -28.59 27.57 -1.07
N SER A 23 -28.22 27.49 0.19
CA SER A 23 -27.90 26.24 0.88
C SER A 23 -29.14 25.61 1.53
N MET A 24 -29.31 24.31 1.31
CA MET A 24 -30.37 23.50 1.89
C MET A 24 -29.76 22.52 2.88
N HIS A 25 -30.21 22.53 4.15
CA HIS A 25 -29.66 21.71 5.22
C HIS A 25 -30.76 20.98 6.02
N GLY A 26 -31.92 20.84 5.48
CA GLY A 26 -33.09 20.27 6.17
C GLY A 26 -33.50 18.89 5.69
N SER A 27 -32.73 18.24 4.84
CA SER A 27 -33.12 16.96 4.24
C SER A 27 -33.17 15.82 5.25
N HIS A 28 -32.43 15.88 6.38
CA HIS A 28 -32.49 14.88 7.46
C HIS A 28 -33.07 15.39 8.79
N ALA A 29 -33.77 16.50 8.75
CA ALA A 29 -34.27 17.13 9.96
C ALA A 29 -35.32 16.27 10.74
N TRP A 30 -35.82 15.17 10.16
CA TRP A 30 -36.65 14.23 10.88
C TRP A 30 -35.98 13.57 12.09
N LEU A 31 -34.65 13.47 12.08
CA LEU A 31 -33.84 12.93 13.17
C LEU A 31 -33.34 13.98 14.14
N TRP A 32 -33.48 15.25 13.82
CA TRP A 32 -33.04 16.32 14.70
C TRP A 32 -33.83 16.28 16.00
N PHE A 33 -33.15 16.38 17.13
CA PHE A 33 -33.72 16.33 18.44
C PHE A 33 -34.44 15.03 18.82
N GLU A 34 -34.10 13.92 18.20
CA GLU A 34 -34.75 12.62 18.44
C GLU A 34 -34.73 12.26 19.92
N ILE A 35 -33.66 12.50 20.67
CA ILE A 35 -33.61 12.29 22.13
C ILE A 35 -34.68 13.09 22.84
N ALA A 36 -34.79 14.37 22.55
CA ALA A 36 -35.83 15.23 23.15
C ALA A 36 -37.23 14.77 22.74
N GLN A 37 -37.43 14.40 21.47
CA GLN A 37 -38.71 13.87 20.98
C GLN A 37 -39.13 12.61 21.72
N GLN A 38 -38.19 11.71 22.04
CA GLN A 38 -38.51 10.50 22.78
C GLN A 38 -38.81 10.78 24.25
N TYR A 39 -38.13 11.75 24.86
CA TYR A 39 -38.51 12.23 26.20
C TYR A 39 -39.93 12.84 26.25
N ASP A 40 -40.32 13.51 25.18
CA ASP A 40 -41.65 14.12 25.04
C ASP A 40 -42.72 13.13 24.54
N ALA A 41 -42.38 11.89 24.24
CA ALA A 41 -43.23 10.91 23.59
C ALA A 41 -44.58 10.65 24.31
N ASN A 42 -44.58 10.75 25.63
CA ASN A 42 -45.76 10.56 26.47
C ASN A 42 -46.48 11.86 26.83
N MET A 43 -46.01 13.02 26.38
CA MET A 43 -46.67 14.29 26.62
C MET A 43 -47.76 14.50 25.60
N THR A 44 -48.81 15.17 26.05
CA THR A 44 -50.01 15.47 25.27
C THR A 44 -50.29 16.97 25.29
N LYS A 45 -51.17 17.44 24.46
CA LYS A 45 -51.63 18.81 24.41
C LYS A 45 -52.14 19.31 25.78
N GLU A 46 -52.76 18.44 26.58
CA GLU A 46 -53.32 18.74 27.89
C GLU A 46 -52.21 19.08 28.91
N ASP A 47 -51.04 18.47 28.79
CA ASP A 47 -49.87 18.74 29.65
C ASP A 47 -49.30 20.14 29.47
N GLY A 48 -49.68 20.82 28.40
CA GLY A 48 -49.29 22.19 28.06
C GLY A 48 -50.10 23.25 28.80
N LYS A 49 -51.17 22.88 29.51
CA LYS A 49 -52.08 23.85 30.17
C LYS A 49 -51.35 24.70 31.19
N GLY A 50 -51.35 26.02 31.00
CA GLY A 50 -50.60 26.96 31.77
C GLY A 50 -49.10 27.09 31.45
N LYS A 51 -48.59 26.40 30.42
CA LYS A 51 -47.20 26.48 29.94
C LYS A 51 -47.13 27.29 28.65
N TRP A 52 -45.92 27.64 28.24
CA TRP A 52 -45.67 28.42 27.03
C TRP A 52 -46.14 27.75 25.73
N TRP A 53 -46.35 26.43 25.74
CA TRP A 53 -46.84 25.63 24.61
C TRP A 53 -48.31 25.19 24.78
N GLU A 54 -49.08 25.85 25.64
CA GLU A 54 -50.50 25.57 25.78
C GLU A 54 -51.27 25.65 24.46
N GLY A 55 -52.04 24.61 24.20
CA GLY A 55 -52.77 24.49 22.97
C GLY A 55 -52.05 23.75 21.83
N TYR A 56 -50.79 23.39 22.03
CA TYR A 56 -49.98 22.66 21.06
C TYR A 56 -49.64 21.23 21.55
N ASP A 57 -49.54 20.28 20.65
CA ASP A 57 -48.99 18.94 20.94
C ASP A 57 -47.43 19.03 20.89
N PRO A 58 -46.73 18.59 21.92
CA PRO A 58 -45.26 18.62 21.90
C PRO A 58 -44.65 17.95 20.69
N GLN A 59 -45.26 16.87 20.19
CA GLN A 59 -44.80 16.17 19.02
C GLN A 59 -44.91 16.99 17.71
N ASP A 60 -45.74 18.05 17.68
CA ASP A 60 -45.81 18.95 16.52
C ASP A 60 -44.63 19.91 16.39
N LEU A 61 -43.73 19.95 17.40
CA LEU A 61 -42.48 20.71 17.36
C LEU A 61 -41.41 20.01 16.54
N TYR A 62 -41.54 18.69 16.33
CA TYR A 62 -40.57 17.87 15.61
C TYR A 62 -41.00 17.69 14.16
N ALA A 63 -39.98 17.38 13.31
CA ALA A 63 -40.22 17.35 11.88
C ALA A 63 -41.13 16.21 11.44
N GLN A 64 -41.13 15.09 12.14
CA GLN A 64 -42.07 13.96 11.98
C GLN A 64 -42.18 13.17 13.28
N ARG A 65 -43.27 12.37 13.37
CA ARG A 65 -43.43 11.34 14.42
C ARG A 65 -42.91 10.03 13.86
N HIS A 66 -42.05 9.35 14.57
CA HIS A 66 -41.47 8.09 14.12
C HIS A 66 -41.05 7.18 15.29
N THR A 67 -40.91 5.89 14.99
CA THR A 67 -40.27 4.95 15.93
C THR A 67 -38.81 5.37 16.16
N PRO A 68 -38.31 5.33 17.40
CA PRO A 68 -36.94 5.72 17.70
C PRO A 68 -35.92 4.94 16.87
N SER A 69 -34.88 5.59 16.46
CA SER A 69 -33.71 4.95 15.88
C SER A 69 -33.11 3.94 16.86
N ARG A 70 -32.52 2.88 16.37
CA ARG A 70 -31.78 1.95 17.22
C ARG A 70 -30.62 2.69 17.92
N GLY A 71 -30.55 2.59 19.24
CA GLY A 71 -29.53 3.30 20.02
C GLY A 71 -29.78 4.79 20.13
N TRP A 72 -31.05 5.24 20.09
CA TRP A 72 -31.43 6.66 20.18
C TRP A 72 -30.97 7.35 21.46
N GLU A 73 -30.69 6.61 22.52
CA GLU A 73 -30.15 7.12 23.79
C GLU A 73 -28.70 7.63 23.64
N ASP A 74 -27.99 7.16 22.66
CA ASP A 74 -26.64 7.60 22.34
C ASP A 74 -26.66 8.50 21.09
N ALA A 75 -26.45 9.79 21.30
CA ALA A 75 -26.45 10.79 20.24
C ALA A 75 -25.37 10.50 19.16
N GLY A 76 -24.25 9.88 19.53
CA GLY A 76 -23.20 9.48 18.59
C GLY A 76 -23.66 8.39 17.62
N THR A 77 -24.47 7.43 18.12
CA THR A 77 -25.03 6.37 17.28
C THR A 77 -26.11 6.89 16.33
N ILE A 78 -26.99 7.79 16.81
CA ILE A 78 -28.08 8.34 15.99
C ILE A 78 -27.57 9.24 14.88
N HIS A 79 -26.55 10.04 15.17
CA HIS A 79 -26.00 11.03 14.23
C HIS A 79 -24.91 10.52 13.32
N SER A 80 -24.77 9.21 13.17
CA SER A 80 -23.99 8.62 12.10
C SER A 80 -24.72 8.85 10.76
N GLN A 81 -24.81 10.10 10.36
CA GLN A 81 -25.59 10.56 9.18
C GLN A 81 -25.12 9.94 7.85
N TRP A 82 -24.05 9.18 7.85
CA TRP A 82 -23.49 8.53 6.68
C TRP A 82 -23.74 7.02 6.62
N THR A 83 -24.39 6.45 7.62
CA THR A 83 -24.68 5.02 7.74
C THR A 83 -26.16 4.75 8.03
N TRP A 84 -27.00 5.18 7.14
CA TRP A 84 -28.47 5.08 7.26
C TRP A 84 -29.02 3.65 7.38
N GLY A 85 -28.21 2.63 7.13
CA GLY A 85 -28.53 1.24 7.33
C GLY A 85 -28.46 0.73 8.78
N ASN A 86 -27.94 1.51 9.72
CA ASN A 86 -27.64 1.09 11.10
C ASN A 86 -28.86 1.09 12.05
N GLY A 87 -30.08 1.03 11.53
CA GLY A 87 -31.29 1.10 12.35
C GLY A 87 -31.76 2.52 12.65
N ALA A 88 -31.26 3.51 11.91
CA ALA A 88 -31.78 4.86 11.91
C ALA A 88 -33.23 4.86 11.40
N SER A 89 -34.08 5.68 12.00
CA SER A 89 -35.45 5.91 11.53
C SER A 89 -35.43 6.45 10.11
N GLN A 90 -36.40 6.05 9.31
CA GLN A 90 -36.54 6.51 7.94
C GLN A 90 -37.45 7.73 7.83
N PRO A 91 -37.26 8.62 6.85
CA PRO A 91 -38.17 9.73 6.61
C PRO A 91 -39.53 9.20 6.12
N SER A 92 -40.61 9.77 6.67
CA SER A 92 -41.96 9.46 6.20
C SER A 92 -42.23 10.05 4.80
N GLU A 93 -43.20 9.51 4.06
CA GLU A 93 -43.65 10.08 2.78
C GLU A 93 -44.09 11.54 2.93
N GLU A 94 -44.76 11.87 4.02
CA GLU A 94 -45.14 13.24 4.30
C GLU A 94 -43.90 14.15 4.47
N TYR A 95 -42.90 13.68 5.19
CA TYR A 95 -41.66 14.44 5.35
C TYR A 95 -40.92 14.63 4.01
N LYS A 96 -40.77 13.58 3.22
CA LYS A 96 -40.16 13.63 1.89
C LYS A 96 -40.83 14.65 0.98
N MET A 97 -42.16 14.60 0.87
CA MET A 97 -42.96 15.54 0.10
C MET A 97 -42.86 16.98 0.62
N LYS A 98 -42.88 17.17 1.94
CA LYS A 98 -42.70 18.48 2.56
C LYS A 98 -41.30 19.09 2.26
N PHE A 99 -40.27 18.29 2.34
CA PHE A 99 -38.91 18.71 1.98
C PHE A 99 -38.85 19.10 0.49
N GLN A 100 -39.25 18.21 -0.40
CA GLN A 100 -39.28 18.47 -1.84
C GLN A 100 -40.02 19.78 -2.16
N ASN A 101 -41.23 19.94 -1.65
CA ASN A 101 -42.08 21.13 -1.93
C ASN A 101 -41.40 22.42 -1.44
N ARG A 102 -40.68 22.40 -0.31
CA ARG A 102 -39.91 23.56 0.16
C ARG A 102 -38.81 23.96 -0.79
N VAL A 103 -38.07 22.96 -1.33
CA VAL A 103 -37.02 23.21 -2.32
C VAL A 103 -37.62 23.80 -3.60
N LEU A 104 -38.69 23.17 -4.14
CA LEU A 104 -39.35 23.65 -5.34
C LEU A 104 -39.90 25.07 -5.16
N GLN A 105 -40.46 25.37 -4.00
CA GLN A 105 -40.92 26.73 -3.66
C GLN A 105 -39.76 27.74 -3.68
N CYS A 106 -38.60 27.37 -3.13
CA CYS A 106 -37.41 28.21 -3.14
C CYS A 106 -36.96 28.48 -4.58
N VAL A 107 -36.85 27.44 -5.41
CA VAL A 107 -36.51 27.57 -6.82
C VAL A 107 -37.45 28.52 -7.54
N ASN A 108 -38.76 28.33 -7.40
CA ASN A 108 -39.78 29.14 -8.07
C ASN A 108 -39.85 30.59 -7.60
N ALA A 109 -39.53 30.82 -6.31
CA ALA A 109 -39.68 32.18 -5.74
C ALA A 109 -38.43 33.04 -5.94
N TYR A 110 -37.25 32.46 -5.99
CA TYR A 110 -35.97 33.21 -5.95
C TYR A 110 -35.05 32.97 -7.11
N HIS A 111 -35.31 31.96 -7.94
CA HIS A 111 -34.50 31.59 -9.11
C HIS A 111 -32.99 31.56 -8.81
N PRO A 112 -32.52 30.77 -7.83
CA PRO A 112 -31.13 30.73 -7.45
C PRO A 112 -30.28 30.15 -8.59
N ALA A 113 -29.11 30.73 -8.82
CA ALA A 113 -28.12 30.18 -9.74
C ALA A 113 -27.46 28.91 -9.20
N MET A 114 -27.50 28.67 -7.87
CA MET A 114 -26.97 27.48 -7.23
C MET A 114 -27.89 27.01 -6.10
N LEU A 115 -28.14 25.71 -6.06
CA LEU A 115 -28.67 24.98 -4.92
C LEU A 115 -27.56 24.12 -4.30
N TYR A 116 -27.19 24.41 -3.09
CA TYR A 116 -26.20 23.67 -2.35
C TYR A 116 -26.87 22.75 -1.33
N PHE A 117 -26.80 21.46 -1.54
CA PHE A 117 -27.26 20.47 -0.57
C PHE A 117 -26.10 20.01 0.30
N ASP A 118 -26.11 20.42 1.54
CA ASP A 118 -25.15 19.97 2.56
C ASP A 118 -25.58 18.65 3.20
N ASP A 119 -26.25 17.82 2.43
CA ASP A 119 -26.91 16.59 2.84
C ASP A 119 -26.99 15.57 1.69
N THR A 120 -27.39 14.33 2.00
CA THR A 120 -27.61 13.27 1.04
C THR A 120 -29.02 13.38 0.45
N VAL A 121 -29.12 13.86 -0.78
CA VAL A 121 -30.41 14.11 -1.47
C VAL A 121 -30.68 13.12 -2.61
N LEU A 122 -29.62 12.57 -3.22
CA LEU A 122 -29.75 11.60 -4.30
C LEU A 122 -28.76 10.44 -4.09
N PRO A 123 -29.23 9.25 -3.74
CA PRO A 123 -30.60 8.96 -3.30
C PRO A 123 -30.92 9.60 -1.94
N PHE A 124 -32.17 9.98 -1.72
CA PHE A 124 -32.57 10.64 -0.47
C PHE A 124 -32.38 9.68 0.71
N TYR A 125 -31.27 9.82 1.39
CA TYR A 125 -30.83 8.96 2.49
C TYR A 125 -30.91 7.46 2.19
N GLY A 126 -30.61 7.07 0.94
CA GLY A 126 -30.61 5.65 0.53
C GLY A 126 -31.98 5.00 0.41
N CYS A 127 -33.07 5.75 0.60
CA CYS A 127 -34.40 5.18 0.60
C CYS A 127 -35.27 5.56 -0.61
N ASP A 128 -35.01 6.67 -1.28
CA ASP A 128 -35.87 7.18 -2.35
C ASP A 128 -35.12 8.11 -3.32
N GLU A 129 -34.96 7.68 -4.55
CA GLU A 129 -34.36 8.52 -5.59
C GLU A 129 -35.31 9.59 -6.13
N SER A 130 -36.62 9.36 -6.04
CA SER A 130 -37.62 10.24 -6.66
C SER A 130 -37.61 11.66 -6.10
N VAL A 131 -37.32 11.83 -4.82
CA VAL A 131 -37.18 13.15 -4.18
C VAL A 131 -36.08 13.96 -4.84
N GLY A 132 -34.88 13.40 -4.94
CA GLY A 132 -33.75 14.06 -5.56
C GLY A 132 -33.95 14.30 -7.06
N LEU A 133 -34.39 13.28 -7.79
CA LEU A 133 -34.66 13.39 -9.22
C LEU A 133 -35.74 14.42 -9.55
N ASN A 134 -36.82 14.51 -8.78
CA ASN A 134 -37.85 15.53 -8.97
C ASN A 134 -37.33 16.95 -8.73
N ILE A 135 -36.49 17.12 -7.70
CA ILE A 135 -35.86 18.40 -7.43
C ILE A 135 -34.94 18.80 -8.60
N LEU A 136 -34.09 17.88 -9.08
CA LEU A 136 -33.16 18.13 -10.20
C LEU A 136 -33.91 18.45 -11.47
N ALA A 137 -34.90 17.62 -11.84
CA ALA A 137 -35.71 17.85 -13.04
C ALA A 137 -36.40 19.22 -13.01
N HIS A 138 -36.97 19.59 -11.87
CA HIS A 138 -37.61 20.89 -11.71
C HIS A 138 -36.59 22.05 -11.81
N SER A 139 -35.45 21.91 -11.13
CA SER A 139 -34.40 22.93 -11.11
C SER A 139 -33.85 23.19 -12.52
N TYR A 140 -33.47 22.15 -13.24
CA TYR A 140 -32.92 22.28 -14.61
C TYR A 140 -33.96 22.66 -15.66
N ASN A 141 -35.25 22.34 -15.45
CA ASN A 141 -36.33 22.83 -16.27
C ASN A 141 -36.63 24.31 -16.02
N THR A 142 -36.36 24.80 -14.82
CA THR A 142 -36.52 26.23 -14.46
C THR A 142 -35.37 27.07 -14.96
N ASP A 143 -34.14 26.57 -14.76
CA ASP A 143 -32.91 27.18 -15.26
C ASP A 143 -31.90 26.07 -15.61
N PRO A 144 -31.61 25.81 -16.90
CA PRO A 144 -30.65 24.79 -17.33
C PRO A 144 -29.19 25.10 -16.92
N GLU A 145 -28.88 26.33 -16.55
CA GLU A 145 -27.57 26.75 -16.08
C GLU A 145 -27.40 26.65 -14.57
N MET A 146 -28.47 26.30 -13.85
CA MET A 146 -28.45 26.16 -12.39
C MET A 146 -27.44 25.10 -11.96
N VAL A 147 -26.58 25.41 -11.00
CA VAL A 147 -25.65 24.45 -10.41
C VAL A 147 -26.32 23.80 -9.20
N VAL A 148 -26.45 22.47 -9.21
CA VAL A 148 -26.98 21.73 -8.04
C VAL A 148 -25.89 20.85 -7.50
N THR A 149 -25.48 21.07 -6.25
CA THR A 149 -24.44 20.29 -5.57
C THR A 149 -25.04 19.23 -4.68
N GLY A 150 -24.30 18.13 -4.47
CA GLY A 150 -24.73 17.07 -3.56
C GLY A 150 -23.55 16.30 -2.97
N LYS A 151 -23.76 15.79 -1.78
CA LYS A 151 -22.81 14.96 -1.04
C LYS A 151 -23.11 13.47 -1.24
N VAL A 152 -22.11 12.62 -1.05
CA VAL A 152 -22.23 11.14 -1.06
C VAL A 152 -22.83 10.61 -2.37
N LEU A 153 -22.37 11.14 -3.50
CA LEU A 153 -22.84 10.74 -4.83
C LEU A 153 -22.03 9.55 -5.34
N ASP A 154 -22.70 8.52 -5.83
CA ASP A 154 -22.07 7.46 -6.62
C ASP A 154 -21.75 7.93 -8.07
N SER A 155 -21.18 7.05 -8.88
CA SER A 155 -20.79 7.39 -10.26
C SER A 155 -21.97 7.83 -11.13
N THR A 156 -23.15 7.23 -10.92
CA THR A 156 -24.38 7.57 -11.70
C THR A 156 -24.92 8.91 -11.27
N HIS A 157 -24.98 9.18 -9.98
CA HIS A 157 -25.52 10.43 -9.44
C HIS A 157 -24.63 11.65 -9.73
N LYS A 158 -23.33 11.44 -9.87
CA LYS A 158 -22.39 12.48 -10.33
C LYS A 158 -22.64 12.96 -11.76
N GLU A 159 -23.42 12.21 -12.54
CA GLU A 159 -23.88 12.66 -13.86
C GLU A 159 -24.95 13.76 -13.77
N ALA A 160 -25.71 13.80 -12.68
CA ALA A 160 -26.84 14.68 -12.49
C ALA A 160 -26.58 15.85 -11.54
N MET A 161 -25.59 15.73 -10.65
CA MET A 161 -25.26 16.74 -9.63
C MET A 161 -23.76 16.99 -9.60
N LEU A 162 -23.36 18.21 -9.26
CA LEU A 162 -21.96 18.53 -9.00
C LEU A 162 -21.57 17.91 -7.64
N TRP A 163 -20.53 17.09 -7.66
CA TRP A 163 -20.06 16.41 -6.45
C TRP A 163 -19.40 17.40 -5.48
N ASP A 164 -19.93 17.48 -4.27
CA ASP A 164 -19.38 18.23 -3.16
C ASP A 164 -18.82 17.28 -2.10
N ILE A 165 -17.55 17.45 -1.77
CA ILE A 165 -16.81 16.61 -0.81
C ILE A 165 -16.65 17.42 0.46
N GLU A 166 -16.89 16.84 1.62
CA GLU A 166 -16.64 17.52 2.87
C GLU A 166 -15.21 17.27 3.35
N ARG A 167 -14.40 18.34 3.44
CA ARG A 167 -13.05 18.34 4.00
C ARG A 167 -12.14 17.26 3.39
N GLY A 168 -12.18 17.12 2.07
CA GLY A 168 -11.41 16.07 1.41
C GLY A 168 -11.07 16.36 -0.04
N ILE A 169 -10.11 15.59 -0.56
CA ILE A 169 -9.58 15.74 -1.91
C ILE A 169 -9.50 14.34 -2.54
N PRO A 170 -10.05 14.13 -3.75
CA PRO A 170 -9.85 12.90 -4.51
C PRO A 170 -8.35 12.66 -4.78
N ASP A 171 -7.94 11.41 -4.88
CA ASP A 171 -6.56 11.04 -5.19
C ASP A 171 -6.21 11.29 -6.68
N ARG A 172 -7.21 11.38 -7.56
CA ARG A 172 -7.05 11.53 -9.01
C ARG A 172 -7.87 12.70 -9.55
N PRO A 173 -7.46 13.28 -10.71
CA PRO A 173 -8.29 14.23 -11.43
C PRO A 173 -9.68 13.63 -11.74
N GLN A 174 -10.70 14.45 -11.57
CA GLN A 174 -12.07 14.07 -11.92
C GLN A 174 -12.39 14.59 -13.32
N GLU A 175 -13.11 13.79 -14.10
CA GLU A 175 -13.53 14.17 -15.44
C GLU A 175 -14.45 15.41 -15.40
N LYS A 176 -15.40 15.41 -14.46
CA LYS A 176 -16.29 16.55 -14.22
C LYS A 176 -15.76 17.47 -13.13
N PRO A 177 -16.06 18.77 -13.20
CA PRO A 177 -15.79 19.66 -12.08
C PRO A 177 -16.43 19.17 -10.80
N TRP A 178 -15.76 19.39 -9.70
CA TRP A 178 -16.20 19.03 -8.35
C TRP A 178 -15.83 20.14 -7.37
N GLN A 179 -16.34 20.07 -6.16
CA GLN A 179 -16.07 21.03 -5.10
C GLN A 179 -15.68 20.30 -3.81
N THR A 180 -14.86 20.94 -3.01
CA THR A 180 -14.69 20.57 -1.60
C THR A 180 -14.96 21.76 -0.71
N CYS A 181 -15.70 21.53 0.36
CA CYS A 181 -15.91 22.53 1.39
C CYS A 181 -15.04 22.24 2.62
N THR A 182 -14.40 23.26 3.17
CA THR A 182 -13.61 23.17 4.40
C THR A 182 -13.63 24.50 5.16
N CYS A 183 -13.07 24.49 6.37
CA CYS A 183 -12.90 25.67 7.21
C CYS A 183 -11.45 25.78 7.70
N ILE A 184 -11.04 26.97 8.06
CA ILE A 184 -9.71 27.17 8.64
C ILE A 184 -9.60 26.64 10.08
N GLY A 185 -10.72 26.58 10.81
CA GLY A 185 -10.86 26.02 12.15
C GLY A 185 -12.14 25.18 12.26
N GLY A 186 -13.15 25.68 12.97
CA GLY A 186 -14.51 25.13 12.99
C GLY A 186 -15.40 25.74 11.90
N TRP A 187 -16.58 25.11 11.64
CA TRP A 187 -17.58 25.66 10.70
C TRP A 187 -18.15 27.00 11.18
N HIS A 188 -18.17 27.23 12.49
CA HIS A 188 -18.64 28.45 13.14
C HIS A 188 -17.54 28.99 14.02
N TYR A 189 -17.55 30.32 14.26
CA TYR A 189 -16.61 30.95 15.16
C TYR A 189 -16.69 30.36 16.57
N GLY A 190 -15.55 29.96 17.10
CA GLY A 190 -15.45 29.38 18.43
C GLY A 190 -14.16 29.75 19.15
N VAL A 191 -14.27 30.16 20.42
CA VAL A 191 -13.07 30.44 21.24
C VAL A 191 -12.17 29.24 21.39
N LYS A 192 -12.73 28.03 21.33
CA LYS A 192 -11.94 26.78 21.31
C LYS A 192 -11.03 26.72 20.09
N ASP A 193 -11.56 27.03 18.90
CA ASP A 193 -10.80 26.98 17.64
C ASP A 193 -9.76 28.08 17.59
N TYR A 194 -10.11 29.28 18.05
CA TYR A 194 -9.16 30.37 18.24
C TYR A 194 -7.97 29.95 19.12
N ASN A 195 -8.22 29.28 20.25
CA ASN A 195 -7.17 28.84 21.17
C ASN A 195 -6.35 27.65 20.61
N ALA A 196 -6.98 26.71 19.87
CA ALA A 196 -6.31 25.57 19.25
C ALA A 196 -5.44 25.98 18.06
N GLY A 197 -5.76 27.09 17.41
CA GLY A 197 -5.14 27.57 16.18
C GLY A 197 -5.91 27.18 14.94
N TYR A 198 -5.69 27.95 13.88
CA TYR A 198 -6.29 27.73 12.57
C TYR A 198 -5.30 27.02 11.61
N LYS A 199 -5.82 26.52 10.50
CA LYS A 199 -4.94 26.14 9.37
C LYS A 199 -4.12 27.36 8.96
N SER A 200 -2.85 27.14 8.64
CA SER A 200 -1.99 28.17 8.07
C SER A 200 -2.35 28.47 6.61
N ALA A 201 -1.95 29.61 6.09
CA ALA A 201 -2.07 29.94 4.67
C ALA A 201 -1.35 28.89 3.80
N GLN A 202 -0.19 28.38 4.25
CA GLN A 202 0.51 27.26 3.60
C GLN A 202 -0.40 26.03 3.41
N GLN A 203 -1.08 25.59 4.48
CA GLN A 203 -1.96 24.41 4.40
C GLN A 203 -3.14 24.62 3.45
N VAL A 204 -3.70 25.82 3.42
CA VAL A 204 -4.83 26.13 2.53
C VAL A 204 -4.38 26.29 1.09
N VAL A 205 -3.22 26.88 0.83
CA VAL A 205 -2.62 26.96 -0.51
C VAL A 205 -2.29 25.56 -1.03
N ASP A 206 -1.74 24.69 -0.19
CA ASP A 206 -1.49 23.30 -0.54
C ASP A 206 -2.77 22.62 -1.04
N MET A 207 -3.85 22.76 -0.27
CA MET A 207 -5.15 22.21 -0.64
C MET A 207 -5.67 22.84 -1.95
N LEU A 208 -5.62 24.15 -2.08
CA LEU A 208 -6.11 24.88 -3.25
C LEU A 208 -5.39 24.45 -4.53
N VAL A 209 -4.07 24.38 -4.49
CA VAL A 209 -3.24 23.98 -5.64
C VAL A 209 -3.52 22.53 -6.03
N ASP A 210 -3.60 21.62 -5.05
CA ASP A 210 -3.90 20.22 -5.31
C ASP A 210 -5.33 20.01 -5.85
N ILE A 211 -6.32 20.68 -5.27
CA ILE A 211 -7.72 20.66 -5.72
C ILE A 211 -7.86 21.12 -7.17
N VAL A 212 -7.27 22.26 -7.49
CA VAL A 212 -7.35 22.84 -8.84
C VAL A 212 -6.64 21.97 -9.87
N SER A 213 -5.50 21.36 -9.50
CA SER A 213 -4.80 20.42 -10.39
C SER A 213 -5.61 19.16 -10.71
N LYS A 214 -6.65 18.87 -9.94
CA LYS A 214 -7.55 17.71 -10.08
C LYS A 214 -8.96 18.07 -10.55
N ASN A 215 -9.14 19.23 -11.20
CA ASN A 215 -10.40 19.75 -11.73
C ASN A 215 -11.41 20.18 -10.64
N GLY A 216 -10.94 20.52 -9.46
CA GLY A 216 -11.79 20.89 -8.33
C GLY A 216 -11.82 22.39 -8.04
N ASN A 217 -12.78 22.74 -7.16
CA ASN A 217 -12.94 24.08 -6.60
C ASN A 217 -12.93 24.00 -5.07
N LEU A 218 -12.33 24.99 -4.42
CA LEU A 218 -12.29 25.10 -2.98
C LEU A 218 -13.35 26.09 -2.48
N LEU A 219 -14.25 25.62 -1.62
CA LEU A 219 -15.16 26.47 -0.82
C LEU A 219 -14.60 26.56 0.60
N LEU A 220 -13.95 27.70 0.93
CA LEU A 220 -13.29 27.90 2.20
C LEU A 220 -14.15 28.75 3.15
N SER A 221 -14.49 28.21 4.32
CA SER A 221 -15.16 28.96 5.39
C SER A 221 -14.12 29.64 6.28
N ILE A 222 -14.25 30.95 6.41
CA ILE A 222 -13.55 31.78 7.39
C ILE A 222 -14.62 32.36 8.30
N PRO A 223 -14.84 31.79 9.50
CA PRO A 223 -15.95 32.17 10.36
C PRO A 223 -15.85 33.62 10.88
N LEU A 224 -16.98 34.25 11.07
CA LEU A 224 -17.05 35.60 11.66
C LEU A 224 -17.44 35.54 13.13
N LYS A 225 -16.91 36.44 13.94
CA LYS A 225 -17.42 36.71 15.28
C LYS A 225 -18.86 37.18 15.23
N GLY A 226 -19.57 37.09 16.35
CA GLY A 226 -20.95 37.50 16.43
C GLY A 226 -21.24 38.99 16.13
N ASP A 227 -20.22 39.83 16.07
CA ASP A 227 -20.30 41.23 15.65
C ASP A 227 -20.01 41.44 14.15
N GLY A 228 -19.75 40.35 13.41
CA GLY A 228 -19.47 40.40 12.00
C GLY A 228 -18.01 40.72 11.65
N THR A 229 -17.09 40.74 12.60
CA THR A 229 -15.67 40.97 12.35
C THR A 229 -14.84 39.67 12.43
N HIS A 230 -13.66 39.70 11.84
CA HIS A 230 -12.66 38.66 12.01
C HIS A 230 -11.82 38.87 13.28
N ASP A 231 -11.22 37.82 13.80
CA ASP A 231 -10.21 37.95 14.85
C ASP A 231 -8.80 38.24 14.27
N ASP A 232 -7.82 38.42 15.14
CA ASP A 232 -6.46 38.78 14.73
C ASP A 232 -5.72 37.66 13.99
N LYS A 233 -6.01 36.37 14.30
CA LYS A 233 -5.42 35.21 13.63
C LYS A 233 -6.05 34.98 12.27
N GLU A 234 -7.38 35.14 12.14
CA GLU A 234 -8.07 35.12 10.87
C GLU A 234 -7.58 36.25 9.94
N MET A 235 -7.42 37.49 10.47
CA MET A 235 -6.89 38.60 9.69
C MET A 235 -5.46 38.37 9.19
N ARG A 236 -4.62 37.68 9.98
CA ARG A 236 -3.27 37.31 9.57
C ARG A 236 -3.33 36.26 8.47
N PHE A 237 -4.13 35.23 8.65
CA PHE A 237 -4.37 34.21 7.63
C PHE A 237 -4.83 34.82 6.29
N ILE A 238 -5.79 35.74 6.34
CA ILE A 238 -6.30 36.45 5.15
C ILE A 238 -5.18 37.24 4.47
N ALA A 239 -4.34 37.95 5.24
CA ALA A 239 -3.23 38.69 4.66
C ALA A 239 -2.22 37.78 3.96
N GLU A 240 -1.75 36.70 4.61
CA GLU A 240 -0.81 35.75 4.04
C GLU A 240 -1.37 35.06 2.78
N MET A 241 -2.67 34.73 2.79
CA MET A 241 -3.37 34.15 1.64
C MET A 241 -3.51 35.16 0.49
N THR A 242 -3.79 36.42 0.81
CA THR A 242 -3.88 37.51 -0.17
C THR A 242 -2.54 37.73 -0.86
N ASP A 243 -1.45 37.87 -0.09
CA ASP A 243 -0.11 38.07 -0.64
C ASP A 243 0.27 36.96 -1.62
N TRP A 244 0.01 35.69 -1.28
CA TRP A 244 0.28 34.58 -2.17
C TRP A 244 -0.60 34.61 -3.42
N MET A 245 -1.89 34.90 -3.28
CA MET A 245 -2.85 34.94 -4.39
C MET A 245 -2.59 36.11 -5.33
N GLU A 246 -2.18 37.29 -4.85
CA GLU A 246 -1.80 38.42 -5.69
C GLU A 246 -0.61 38.06 -6.60
N GLN A 247 0.37 37.33 -6.06
CA GLN A 247 1.53 36.88 -6.82
C GLN A 247 1.21 35.72 -7.77
N ASN A 248 0.46 34.72 -7.32
CA ASN A 248 0.35 33.41 -7.96
C ASN A 248 -1.04 33.09 -8.51
N GLY A 249 -2.04 33.92 -8.31
CA GLY A 249 -3.44 33.63 -8.71
C GLY A 249 -3.63 33.30 -10.20
N ARG A 250 -2.68 33.68 -11.07
CA ARG A 250 -2.67 33.27 -12.48
C ARG A 250 -2.65 31.77 -12.67
N SER A 251 -2.05 31.03 -11.72
CA SER A 251 -1.96 29.56 -11.71
C SER A 251 -3.23 28.89 -11.19
N ILE A 252 -4.18 29.67 -10.65
CA ILE A 252 -5.44 29.16 -10.09
C ILE A 252 -6.61 29.50 -11.02
N TYR A 253 -6.80 30.79 -11.31
CA TYR A 253 -7.97 31.24 -12.02
C TYR A 253 -7.92 30.99 -13.53
N GLY A 254 -8.97 30.33 -14.05
CA GLY A 254 -9.13 30.04 -15.48
C GLY A 254 -8.21 28.94 -16.00
N THR A 255 -7.65 28.14 -15.12
CA THR A 255 -6.82 26.98 -15.45
C THR A 255 -7.66 25.71 -15.59
N ARG A 256 -7.05 24.68 -16.16
CA ARG A 256 -7.59 23.33 -16.34
C ARG A 256 -6.53 22.31 -15.97
N VAL A 257 -6.94 21.04 -15.78
CA VAL A 257 -6.02 19.92 -15.63
C VAL A 257 -5.09 19.87 -16.86
N TRP A 258 -3.81 19.70 -16.59
CA TRP A 258 -2.83 19.46 -17.65
C TRP A 258 -2.76 17.98 -18.00
N LYS A 259 -1.82 17.53 -18.85
CA LYS A 259 -1.60 16.12 -19.22
C LYS A 259 -1.42 15.18 -18.00
N THR A 260 -0.83 15.73 -16.94
CA THR A 260 -0.75 15.13 -15.61
C THR A 260 -1.06 16.20 -14.56
N PHE A 261 -1.61 15.80 -13.42
CA PHE A 261 -1.91 16.75 -12.34
C PHE A 261 -0.70 17.05 -11.44
N GLY A 262 0.38 16.29 -11.56
CA GLY A 262 1.56 16.51 -10.74
C GLY A 262 2.65 15.47 -10.93
N GLU A 263 3.73 15.61 -10.15
CA GLU A 263 4.80 14.65 -9.97
C GLU A 263 5.30 14.66 -8.53
N GLY A 264 6.11 13.67 -8.18
CA GLY A 264 6.67 13.53 -6.84
C GLY A 264 5.99 12.43 -6.03
N PRO A 265 6.43 12.23 -4.77
CA PRO A 265 6.02 11.10 -3.94
C PRO A 265 4.51 10.92 -3.75
N LEU A 266 3.74 12.01 -3.93
CA LEU A 266 2.31 12.03 -3.64
C LEU A 266 1.40 11.86 -4.85
N VAL A 267 1.95 11.76 -6.05
CA VAL A 267 1.15 11.62 -7.28
C VAL A 267 0.67 10.20 -7.46
N ASP A 268 1.48 9.23 -7.10
CA ASP A 268 1.16 7.81 -7.25
C ASP A 268 0.34 7.26 -6.07
N ALA A 269 0.08 8.10 -5.08
CA ALA A 269 -0.68 7.72 -3.90
C ALA A 269 -2.13 7.38 -4.23
N SER A 270 -2.57 6.19 -3.85
CA SER A 270 -3.98 5.82 -3.88
C SER A 270 -4.59 6.06 -2.51
N ASN A 271 -5.46 7.05 -2.42
CA ASN A 271 -6.27 7.30 -1.23
C ASN A 271 -7.71 7.62 -1.68
N PRO A 272 -8.42 6.65 -2.24
CA PRO A 272 -9.75 6.88 -2.81
C PRO A 272 -10.71 7.34 -1.72
N ILE A 273 -11.52 8.35 -2.08
CA ILE A 273 -12.62 8.80 -1.24
C ILE A 273 -13.85 7.95 -1.56
N TYR A 274 -14.29 7.13 -0.61
CA TYR A 274 -15.43 6.25 -0.82
C TYR A 274 -16.77 6.98 -0.68
N ASN A 275 -16.91 7.87 0.33
CA ASN A 275 -18.17 8.56 0.60
C ASN A 275 -17.98 10.06 0.83
N GLN A 276 -17.23 10.39 1.84
CA GLN A 276 -16.92 11.77 2.28
C GLN A 276 -15.42 11.88 2.49
N GLY A 277 -14.88 13.08 2.40
CA GLY A 277 -13.46 13.31 2.51
C GLY A 277 -12.86 13.07 3.89
N PHE A 278 -12.73 14.15 4.66
CA PHE A 278 -12.00 14.19 5.93
C PHE A 278 -10.53 13.73 5.83
N ASN A 279 -9.93 13.85 4.62
CA ASN A 279 -8.54 13.50 4.32
C ASN A 279 -7.69 14.73 3.94
N GLU A 280 -8.05 15.91 4.42
CA GLU A 280 -7.44 17.19 4.03
C GLU A 280 -6.05 17.45 4.62
N GLY A 281 -5.54 16.64 5.48
CA GLY A 281 -4.28 16.85 6.18
C GLY A 281 -3.04 16.31 5.45
N ILE A 282 -2.80 16.67 4.20
CA ILE A 282 -1.67 16.18 3.40
C ILE A 282 -0.40 16.99 3.68
N ASN A 283 0.73 16.32 3.93
CA ASN A 283 2.04 16.95 4.10
C ASN A 283 2.87 16.83 2.81
N TYR A 284 2.99 17.93 2.09
CA TYR A 284 3.80 18.01 0.88
C TYR A 284 5.27 18.27 1.20
N SER A 285 6.14 17.80 0.32
CA SER A 285 7.57 18.03 0.32
C SER A 285 8.00 18.97 -0.82
N ALA A 286 9.26 19.37 -0.83
CA ALA A 286 9.85 20.07 -1.96
C ALA A 286 10.04 19.20 -3.22
N LYS A 287 9.72 17.90 -3.16
CA LYS A 287 9.73 16.99 -4.30
C LYS A 287 8.36 16.89 -4.98
N ASP A 288 7.30 17.36 -4.32
CA ASP A 288 5.94 17.31 -4.84
C ASP A 288 5.64 18.52 -5.71
N VAL A 289 5.14 18.27 -6.90
CA VAL A 289 4.75 19.30 -7.87
C VAL A 289 3.29 19.11 -8.27
N ARG A 290 2.59 20.19 -8.52
CA ARG A 290 1.26 20.19 -9.15
C ARG A 290 1.27 20.99 -10.43
N TYR A 291 0.57 20.47 -11.43
CA TYR A 291 0.48 21.06 -12.76
C TYR A 291 -0.94 21.46 -13.12
N VAL A 292 -1.07 22.60 -13.71
CA VAL A 292 -2.30 23.06 -14.39
C VAL A 292 -1.95 23.75 -15.69
N VAL A 293 -2.88 23.86 -16.62
CA VAL A 293 -2.72 24.59 -17.89
C VAL A 293 -3.74 25.71 -18.01
N LYS A 294 -3.30 26.84 -18.49
CA LYS A 294 -4.17 27.92 -18.97
C LYS A 294 -4.11 27.97 -20.48
N HIS A 295 -5.22 27.59 -21.11
CA HIS A 295 -5.32 27.56 -22.55
C HIS A 295 -5.34 28.95 -23.14
N ALA A 296 -4.71 29.07 -24.31
CA ALA A 296 -4.77 30.25 -25.14
C ALA A 296 -6.22 30.64 -25.42
N ARG A 297 -6.50 31.95 -25.36
CA ARG A 297 -7.84 32.50 -25.67
C ARG A 297 -7.95 33.06 -27.08
N THR A 298 -6.82 33.36 -27.69
CA THR A 298 -6.70 33.91 -29.06
C THR A 298 -5.63 33.14 -29.82
N GLU A 299 -5.59 33.27 -31.13
CA GLU A 299 -4.56 32.67 -31.98
C GLU A 299 -3.14 33.24 -31.72
N GLN A 300 -3.05 34.38 -31.03
CA GLN A 300 -1.77 35.01 -30.68
C GLN A 300 -1.24 34.57 -29.30
N ASP A 301 -2.09 33.96 -28.47
CA ASP A 301 -1.72 33.46 -27.17
C ASP A 301 -1.16 32.01 -27.29
N VAL A 302 -0.34 31.61 -26.34
CA VAL A 302 0.14 30.22 -26.22
C VAL A 302 -0.36 29.62 -24.90
N ASP A 303 -0.57 28.34 -24.91
CA ASP A 303 -0.90 27.62 -23.69
C ASP A 303 0.24 27.79 -22.67
N THR A 304 -0.12 28.11 -21.43
CA THR A 304 0.83 28.25 -20.34
C THR A 304 0.61 27.13 -19.33
N VAL A 305 1.62 26.33 -19.12
CA VAL A 305 1.63 25.33 -18.05
C VAL A 305 2.17 25.97 -16.78
N PHE A 306 1.41 25.88 -15.70
CA PHE A 306 1.89 26.27 -14.37
C PHE A 306 2.35 25.05 -13.61
N ALA A 307 3.58 25.10 -13.09
CA ALA A 307 4.18 24.11 -12.21
C ALA A 307 4.38 24.71 -10.82
N THR A 308 3.69 24.21 -9.83
CA THR A 308 3.85 24.62 -8.42
C THR A 308 4.64 23.58 -7.68
N ILE A 309 5.84 23.91 -7.20
CA ILE A 309 6.58 23.08 -6.25
C ILE A 309 5.96 23.33 -4.87
N MET A 310 5.48 22.27 -4.22
CA MET A 310 4.66 22.41 -3.01
C MET A 310 5.40 22.91 -1.77
N ARG A 311 6.73 23.00 -1.83
CA ARG A 311 7.63 23.61 -0.84
C ARG A 311 8.86 24.19 -1.54
N TRP A 312 9.45 25.20 -0.97
CA TRP A 312 10.72 25.69 -1.44
C TRP A 312 11.83 24.65 -1.26
N PRO A 313 12.53 24.24 -2.35
CA PRO A 313 13.67 23.34 -2.24
C PRO A 313 14.81 23.97 -1.44
N ALA A 314 15.53 23.16 -0.67
CA ALA A 314 16.73 23.63 0.02
C ALA A 314 17.88 23.91 -0.97
N GLU A 315 17.98 23.10 -2.01
CA GLU A 315 18.87 23.33 -3.15
C GLU A 315 18.30 24.47 -4.01
N ARG A 316 19.21 25.26 -4.62
CA ARG A 316 18.82 26.35 -5.52
C ARG A 316 18.64 25.89 -6.97
N THR A 317 18.44 24.61 -7.17
CA THR A 317 18.04 23.98 -8.44
C THR A 317 16.90 23.03 -8.20
N PHE A 318 16.03 22.91 -9.21
CA PHE A 318 14.95 21.92 -9.19
C PHE A 318 14.77 21.32 -10.56
N THR A 319 14.52 19.98 -10.64
CA THR A 319 14.28 19.29 -11.89
C THR A 319 12.84 18.77 -11.95
N PHE A 320 12.07 19.24 -12.91
CA PHE A 320 10.74 18.75 -13.24
C PHE A 320 10.88 17.53 -14.16
N ALA A 321 10.76 16.33 -13.60
CA ALA A 321 10.96 15.09 -14.34
C ALA A 321 9.91 14.87 -15.43
N HIS A 322 8.66 15.27 -15.20
CA HIS A 322 7.58 15.14 -16.17
C HIS A 322 7.72 16.09 -17.38
N LEU A 323 8.54 17.11 -17.28
CA LEU A 323 8.84 18.01 -18.39
C LEU A 323 10.06 17.60 -19.20
N GLY A 324 10.74 16.50 -18.83
CA GLY A 324 11.90 15.96 -19.53
C GLY A 324 11.57 15.48 -20.94
N ARG A 325 12.57 15.52 -21.84
CA ARG A 325 12.41 15.14 -23.25
C ARG A 325 12.00 13.67 -23.43
N ALA A 326 12.45 12.79 -22.53
CA ALA A 326 12.09 11.37 -22.55
C ALA A 326 10.72 11.07 -21.95
N ASN A 327 10.08 12.03 -21.28
CA ASN A 327 8.82 11.80 -20.60
C ASN A 327 7.63 11.77 -21.58
N GLU A 328 6.58 11.03 -21.25
CA GLU A 328 5.34 10.96 -22.04
C GLU A 328 4.56 12.28 -22.06
N TYR A 329 4.74 13.13 -21.03
CA TYR A 329 4.12 14.43 -20.91
C TYR A 329 4.89 15.55 -21.62
N PHE A 330 5.99 15.23 -22.26
CA PHE A 330 6.78 16.22 -23.01
C PHE A 330 5.89 17.08 -23.91
N SER A 331 6.03 18.40 -23.83
CA SER A 331 5.15 19.37 -24.51
C SER A 331 5.89 20.29 -25.48
N GLY A 332 7.17 20.05 -25.70
CA GLY A 332 7.99 20.82 -26.66
C GLY A 332 9.21 21.44 -25.98
N GLU A 333 10.01 22.11 -26.84
CA GLU A 333 11.11 22.93 -26.37
C GLU A 333 10.59 24.17 -25.65
N ILE A 334 11.31 24.59 -24.62
CA ILE A 334 10.92 25.74 -23.81
C ILE A 334 11.07 27.03 -24.62
N GLU A 335 10.01 27.84 -24.66
CA GLU A 335 10.03 29.18 -25.17
C GLU A 335 10.35 30.21 -24.09
N SER A 336 9.66 30.09 -22.94
CA SER A 336 9.95 30.91 -21.75
C SER A 336 9.61 30.21 -20.46
N ILE A 337 10.34 30.53 -19.39
CA ILE A 337 10.03 30.16 -17.99
C ILE A 337 10.10 31.43 -17.15
N GLU A 338 9.02 31.66 -16.41
CA GLU A 338 8.91 32.72 -15.42
C GLU A 338 8.62 32.11 -14.06
N LEU A 339 9.45 32.38 -13.04
CA LEU A 339 9.07 32.21 -11.65
C LEU A 339 8.21 33.40 -11.23
N LEU A 340 6.95 33.14 -10.85
CA LEU A 340 6.01 34.20 -10.48
C LEU A 340 6.54 34.98 -9.29
N GLY A 341 6.51 36.34 -9.40
CA GLY A 341 7.10 37.24 -8.42
C GLY A 341 8.61 37.48 -8.56
N HIS A 342 9.29 36.79 -9.49
CA HIS A 342 10.72 36.98 -9.77
C HIS A 342 10.99 37.39 -11.22
N GLY A 343 10.35 36.72 -12.18
CA GLY A 343 10.60 36.87 -13.60
C GLY A 343 11.33 35.68 -14.23
N ALA A 344 12.02 35.89 -15.33
CA ALA A 344 12.69 34.81 -16.08
C ALA A 344 13.78 34.12 -15.23
N VAL A 345 13.91 32.81 -15.39
CA VAL A 345 14.92 31.97 -14.71
C VAL A 345 15.75 31.19 -15.70
N GLU A 346 17.00 30.93 -15.35
CA GLU A 346 17.88 30.02 -16.11
C GLU A 346 17.35 28.59 -16.03
N HIS A 347 17.45 27.87 -17.14
CA HIS A 347 16.95 26.51 -17.22
C HIS A 347 17.73 25.65 -18.22
N GLU A 348 17.65 24.34 -18.04
CA GLU A 348 18.21 23.33 -18.94
C GLU A 348 17.17 22.23 -19.16
N LEU A 349 16.88 21.91 -20.44
CA LEU A 349 16.00 20.80 -20.82
C LEU A 349 16.86 19.58 -21.20
N ALA A 350 16.78 18.52 -20.39
CA ALA A 350 17.44 17.25 -20.60
C ALA A 350 16.45 16.10 -20.86
N MET A 351 16.96 14.89 -21.06
CA MET A 351 16.14 13.68 -21.17
C MET A 351 15.39 13.39 -19.85
N GLU A 352 16.08 13.57 -18.73
CA GLU A 352 15.60 13.29 -17.39
C GLU A 352 14.55 14.28 -16.89
N GLY A 353 14.63 15.52 -17.31
CA GLY A 353 13.75 16.58 -16.84
C GLY A 353 14.12 17.97 -17.35
N LEU A 354 13.34 18.93 -16.89
CA LEU A 354 13.58 20.37 -17.05
C LEU A 354 14.15 20.90 -15.73
N THR A 355 15.42 21.23 -15.72
CA THR A 355 16.08 21.81 -14.54
C THR A 355 15.99 23.34 -14.57
N VAL A 356 15.62 23.96 -13.46
CA VAL A 356 15.52 25.41 -13.28
C VAL A 356 16.42 25.90 -12.15
N GLN A 357 16.92 27.13 -12.29
CA GLN A 357 17.63 27.79 -11.20
C GLN A 357 16.65 28.61 -10.36
N LEU A 358 16.72 28.45 -9.04
CA LEU A 358 15.92 29.20 -8.10
C LEU A 358 16.74 30.42 -7.58
N PRO A 359 16.09 31.55 -7.29
CA PRO A 359 16.76 32.70 -6.70
C PRO A 359 17.31 32.39 -5.29
N ILE A 360 18.28 33.17 -4.84
CA ILE A 360 18.86 33.02 -3.50
C ILE A 360 17.81 33.29 -2.41
N GLU A 361 16.96 34.27 -2.62
CA GLU A 361 15.86 34.61 -1.71
C GLU A 361 14.54 34.08 -2.28
N ASN A 362 13.72 33.52 -1.43
CA ASN A 362 12.38 33.06 -1.81
C ASN A 362 11.49 34.26 -2.12
N THR A 363 10.65 34.14 -3.13
CA THR A 363 9.72 35.20 -3.52
C THR A 363 8.48 35.28 -2.63
N ASN A 364 8.21 34.22 -1.86
CA ASN A 364 7.17 34.12 -0.86
C ASN A 364 7.53 33.00 0.12
N ASP A 365 6.82 32.90 1.23
CA ASP A 365 7.09 31.90 2.27
C ASP A 365 6.35 30.56 2.05
N ILE A 366 5.50 30.45 1.00
CA ILE A 366 4.61 29.30 0.83
C ILE A 366 5.16 28.33 -0.23
N ALA A 367 5.06 28.70 -1.51
CA ALA A 367 5.38 27.79 -2.61
C ALA A 367 5.77 28.56 -3.87
N PRO A 368 6.84 28.18 -4.58
CA PRO A 368 7.20 28.76 -5.86
C PRO A 368 6.31 28.23 -6.97
N VAL A 369 5.89 29.11 -7.88
CA VAL A 369 5.08 28.80 -9.06
C VAL A 369 5.78 29.22 -10.32
N PHE A 370 5.97 28.30 -11.27
CA PHE A 370 6.55 28.56 -12.58
C PHE A 370 5.48 28.61 -13.65
N ALA A 371 5.54 29.64 -14.49
CA ALA A 371 4.75 29.73 -15.73
C ALA A 371 5.67 29.35 -16.90
N ILE A 372 5.29 28.31 -17.64
CA ILE A 372 6.11 27.66 -18.65
C ILE A 372 5.36 27.69 -19.98
N THR A 373 5.98 28.23 -21.04
CA THR A 373 5.46 28.19 -22.39
C THR A 373 6.39 27.39 -23.30
N PHE A 374 5.82 26.74 -24.31
CA PHE A 374 6.55 25.88 -25.24
C PHE A 374 6.54 26.43 -26.64
N LYS A 375 7.61 26.22 -27.41
CA LYS A 375 7.70 26.57 -28.81
C LYS A 375 6.71 25.74 -29.63
N PRO A 376 5.84 26.36 -30.43
CA PRO A 376 4.87 25.63 -31.22
C PRO A 376 5.52 24.64 -32.20
N GLY A 377 4.94 23.44 -32.31
CA GLY A 377 5.37 22.38 -33.22
C GLY A 377 6.65 21.63 -32.84
N THR A 378 7.13 21.83 -31.65
CA THR A 378 8.31 21.10 -31.09
C THR A 378 7.93 19.95 -30.15
N ASP A 379 6.67 19.65 -30.01
CA ASP A 379 6.06 18.66 -29.11
C ASP A 379 6.17 17.21 -29.60
N LYS A 380 7.12 16.94 -30.52
CA LYS A 380 7.34 15.58 -31.03
C LYS A 380 7.92 14.68 -29.92
N PRO A 381 7.23 13.57 -29.57
CA PRO A 381 7.76 12.60 -28.63
C PRO A 381 9.07 12.03 -29.14
N ILE A 382 9.96 11.65 -28.22
CA ILE A 382 11.18 10.93 -28.57
C ILE A 382 10.82 9.59 -29.24
N SER A 383 11.56 9.19 -30.25
CA SER A 383 11.41 7.88 -30.88
C SER A 383 12.02 6.79 -30.01
N LEU A 384 11.58 5.54 -30.21
CA LEU A 384 12.14 4.38 -29.50
C LEU A 384 13.64 4.27 -29.74
N ALA A 385 14.09 4.42 -30.98
CA ALA A 385 15.50 4.35 -31.34
C ALA A 385 16.35 5.41 -30.63
N GLU A 386 15.92 6.68 -30.66
CA GLU A 386 16.62 7.76 -29.95
C GLU A 386 16.72 7.52 -28.46
N PHE A 387 15.67 6.93 -27.86
CA PHE A 387 15.67 6.68 -26.43
C PHE A 387 16.54 5.47 -26.04
N ILE A 388 16.59 4.43 -26.87
CA ILE A 388 17.53 3.34 -26.73
C ILE A 388 18.97 3.86 -26.79
N ASP A 389 19.30 4.66 -27.81
CA ASP A 389 20.65 5.23 -27.98
C ASP A 389 21.07 6.07 -26.77
N TYR A 390 20.12 6.72 -26.11
CA TYR A 390 20.36 7.45 -24.88
C TYR A 390 20.56 6.54 -23.67
N CYS A 391 19.71 5.52 -23.48
CA CYS A 391 19.75 4.65 -22.31
C CYS A 391 20.92 3.66 -22.32
N LYS A 392 21.32 3.18 -23.50
CA LYS A 392 22.37 2.16 -23.65
C LYS A 392 23.68 2.55 -22.98
N PRO A 393 24.26 3.74 -23.20
CA PRO A 393 25.50 4.16 -22.52
C PRO A 393 25.34 4.36 -21.01
N LEU A 394 24.11 4.45 -20.48
CA LEU A 394 23.90 4.54 -19.04
C LEU A 394 24.16 3.19 -18.35
N VAL A 395 23.81 2.09 -18.99
CA VAL A 395 23.83 0.75 -18.42
C VAL A 395 25.06 -0.07 -18.84
N GLU A 396 25.57 0.12 -20.05
CA GLU A 396 26.70 -0.62 -20.62
C GLU A 396 28.01 0.12 -20.45
N GLY A 397 29.07 -0.64 -20.10
CA GLY A 397 30.46 -0.19 -20.17
C GLY A 397 31.00 -0.28 -21.63
N ALA A 398 32.25 0.20 -21.84
CA ALA A 398 32.91 0.13 -23.13
C ALA A 398 33.16 -1.32 -23.64
N ASP A 399 33.03 -2.30 -22.76
CA ASP A 399 33.18 -3.74 -23.02
C ASP A 399 31.81 -4.42 -23.31
N GLY A 400 30.72 -3.67 -23.35
CA GLY A 400 29.36 -4.20 -23.56
C GLY A 400 28.73 -4.89 -22.35
N ASN A 401 29.43 -4.90 -21.20
CA ASN A 401 28.88 -5.44 -19.96
C ASN A 401 28.18 -4.36 -19.14
N LEU A 402 27.27 -4.75 -18.23
CA LEU A 402 26.65 -3.83 -17.29
C LEU A 402 27.72 -3.09 -16.47
N LYS A 403 27.58 -1.78 -16.35
CA LYS A 403 28.46 -0.96 -15.53
C LYS A 403 28.49 -1.41 -14.08
N PRO A 404 29.64 -1.42 -13.42
CA PRO A 404 29.71 -1.71 -11.99
C PRO A 404 28.95 -0.63 -11.19
N VAL A 405 28.29 -1.04 -10.13
CA VAL A 405 27.63 -0.15 -9.19
C VAL A 405 28.68 0.50 -8.29
N ASN A 406 28.75 1.82 -8.32
CA ASN A 406 29.61 2.62 -7.48
C ASN A 406 28.77 3.52 -6.56
N THR A 407 29.41 4.16 -5.57
CA THR A 407 28.74 5.20 -4.76
C THR A 407 28.20 6.29 -5.68
N GLY A 408 26.91 6.62 -5.61
CA GLY A 408 26.25 7.59 -6.48
C GLY A 408 25.61 6.99 -7.76
N SER A 409 25.76 5.67 -8.02
CA SER A 409 25.10 4.98 -9.13
C SER A 409 23.80 4.30 -8.67
N PRO A 410 22.84 4.01 -9.55
CA PRO A 410 21.69 3.17 -9.21
C PRO A 410 22.10 1.79 -8.68
N ASN A 411 21.22 1.15 -7.90
CA ASN A 411 21.51 -0.20 -7.42
C ASN A 411 21.56 -1.21 -8.57
N VAL A 412 22.14 -2.39 -8.30
CA VAL A 412 22.33 -3.45 -9.32
C VAL A 412 21.01 -3.86 -9.96
N SER A 413 19.92 -3.94 -9.17
CA SER A 413 18.60 -4.32 -9.70
C SER A 413 18.10 -3.30 -10.74
N ALA A 414 18.10 -2.02 -10.39
CA ALA A 414 17.64 -0.97 -11.32
C ALA A 414 18.54 -0.84 -12.56
N LEU A 415 19.84 -1.06 -12.41
CA LEU A 415 20.77 -1.09 -13.53
C LEU A 415 20.48 -2.28 -14.45
N SER A 416 20.29 -3.47 -13.87
CA SER A 416 19.96 -4.69 -14.61
C SER A 416 18.62 -4.59 -15.31
N ASP A 417 17.59 -4.04 -14.62
CA ASP A 417 16.27 -3.85 -15.17
C ASP A 417 16.30 -2.89 -16.38
N LEU A 418 16.99 -1.76 -16.25
CA LEU A 418 17.12 -0.83 -17.38
C LEU A 418 17.85 -1.50 -18.55
N GLY A 419 18.94 -2.23 -18.30
CA GLY A 419 19.67 -2.97 -19.34
C GLY A 419 18.82 -4.01 -20.05
N TYR A 420 18.02 -4.77 -19.28
CA TYR A 420 17.06 -5.72 -19.84
C TYR A 420 16.04 -5.03 -20.76
N TYR A 421 15.42 -3.94 -20.31
CA TYR A 421 14.42 -3.24 -21.12
C TYR A 421 15.00 -2.48 -22.29
N VAL A 422 16.27 -2.06 -22.25
CA VAL A 422 16.99 -1.56 -23.43
C VAL A 422 17.08 -2.67 -24.48
N THR A 423 17.48 -3.89 -24.10
CA THR A 423 17.56 -5.04 -25.00
C THR A 423 16.20 -5.42 -25.58
N GLN A 424 15.13 -5.43 -24.75
CA GLN A 424 13.79 -5.71 -25.25
C GLN A 424 13.30 -4.64 -26.24
N ALA A 425 13.62 -3.38 -25.96
CA ALA A 425 13.29 -2.27 -26.83
C ALA A 425 14.03 -2.36 -28.18
N GLU A 426 15.29 -2.77 -28.18
CA GLU A 426 16.06 -3.04 -29.43
C GLU A 426 15.37 -4.12 -30.28
N ASN A 427 14.88 -5.20 -29.67
CA ASN A 427 14.17 -6.27 -30.37
C ASN A 427 12.84 -5.80 -30.98
N SER A 428 12.28 -4.68 -30.49
CA SER A 428 11.02 -4.10 -30.97
C SER A 428 11.21 -3.07 -32.08
N LEU A 429 12.44 -2.70 -32.47
CA LEU A 429 12.69 -1.67 -33.50
C LEU A 429 12.16 -2.04 -34.87
N ASP A 430 12.15 -3.31 -35.21
CA ASP A 430 11.61 -3.82 -36.49
C ASP A 430 10.10 -4.14 -36.40
N GLY A 431 9.49 -3.91 -35.25
CA GLY A 431 8.07 -4.17 -35.00
C GLY A 431 7.13 -3.10 -35.53
N THR A 432 5.82 -3.31 -35.32
CA THR A 432 4.78 -2.31 -35.69
C THR A 432 4.93 -1.05 -34.86
N VAL A 433 4.22 0.02 -35.30
CA VAL A 433 4.18 1.29 -34.55
C VAL A 433 3.65 1.08 -33.14
N GLU A 434 2.67 0.20 -32.98
CA GLU A 434 2.06 -0.15 -31.68
C GLU A 434 3.05 -0.90 -30.78
N GLU A 435 3.82 -1.84 -31.33
CA GLU A 435 4.84 -2.58 -30.59
C GLU A 435 5.99 -1.64 -30.15
N GLN A 436 6.45 -0.77 -31.04
CA GLN A 436 7.45 0.26 -30.69
C GLN A 436 6.94 1.22 -29.60
N ALA A 437 5.68 1.65 -29.69
CA ALA A 437 5.06 2.50 -28.67
C ALA A 437 4.96 1.79 -27.31
N ALA A 438 4.56 0.52 -27.30
CA ALA A 438 4.50 -0.28 -26.08
C ALA A 438 5.91 -0.46 -25.46
N ALA A 439 6.91 -0.78 -26.25
CA ALA A 439 8.30 -0.91 -25.79
C ALA A 439 8.83 0.43 -25.23
N LEU A 440 8.48 1.55 -25.84
CA LEU A 440 8.87 2.88 -25.35
C LEU A 440 8.25 3.18 -23.98
N VAL A 441 6.99 2.81 -23.76
CA VAL A 441 6.33 2.97 -22.44
C VAL A 441 7.07 2.18 -21.36
N VAL A 442 7.41 0.93 -21.64
CA VAL A 442 8.11 0.05 -20.69
C VAL A 442 9.53 0.57 -20.41
N LEU A 443 10.27 0.95 -21.45
CA LEU A 443 11.61 1.50 -21.30
C LEU A 443 11.63 2.82 -20.51
N ARG A 444 10.61 3.69 -20.70
CA ARG A 444 10.44 4.90 -19.88
C ARG A 444 10.25 4.60 -18.40
N LYS A 445 9.42 3.61 -18.07
CA LYS A 445 9.22 3.17 -16.67
C LYS A 445 10.52 2.68 -16.05
N ALA A 446 11.25 1.83 -16.75
CA ALA A 446 12.53 1.33 -16.29
C ALA A 446 13.57 2.46 -16.09
N PHE A 447 13.61 3.42 -17.00
CA PHE A 447 14.46 4.60 -16.89
C PHE A 447 14.11 5.47 -15.68
N GLN A 448 12.82 5.71 -15.43
CA GLN A 448 12.39 6.45 -14.23
C GLN A 448 12.76 5.71 -12.93
N ALA A 449 12.61 4.39 -12.90
CA ALA A 449 13.04 3.59 -11.76
C ALA A 449 14.57 3.62 -11.57
N TYR A 450 15.33 3.58 -12.67
CA TYR A 450 16.78 3.76 -12.67
C TYR A 450 17.21 5.10 -12.05
N LEU A 451 16.54 6.20 -12.42
CA LEU A 451 16.80 7.53 -11.87
C LEU A 451 16.45 7.63 -10.36
N LYS A 452 15.41 6.92 -9.93
CA LYS A 452 14.97 6.91 -8.52
C LYS A 452 15.82 5.97 -7.65
N ALA A 453 16.57 5.05 -8.23
CA ALA A 453 17.29 4.06 -7.49
C ALA A 453 18.44 4.68 -6.68
N SER A 454 18.40 4.54 -5.37
CA SER A 454 19.50 4.92 -4.49
C SER A 454 20.60 3.86 -4.52
N VAL A 455 21.81 4.31 -4.42
CA VAL A 455 23.00 3.47 -4.43
C VAL A 455 23.26 2.95 -3.06
N THR A 456 23.01 1.72 -2.79
CA THR A 456 23.44 1.20 -1.50
C THR A 456 23.98 -0.22 -1.49
N GLU A 457 23.78 -1.08 -2.48
CA GLU A 457 24.24 -2.46 -2.25
C GLU A 457 24.64 -3.26 -3.47
N ALA A 458 25.68 -4.05 -3.30
CA ALA A 458 26.05 -5.12 -4.20
C ALA A 458 25.01 -6.26 -4.15
N GLY A 459 24.34 -6.51 -5.26
CA GLY A 459 23.85 -7.81 -5.61
C GLY A 459 22.55 -8.28 -5.00
N ALA A 460 21.41 -7.86 -5.57
CA ALA A 460 20.23 -8.73 -5.56
C ALA A 460 20.53 -9.99 -6.39
N PRO A 461 20.10 -11.19 -5.95
CA PRO A 461 20.25 -12.39 -6.76
C PRO A 461 19.45 -12.20 -8.05
N LEU A 462 20.12 -12.37 -9.19
CA LEU A 462 19.51 -12.41 -10.50
C LEU A 462 18.81 -13.76 -10.63
N TYR A 463 17.49 -13.77 -10.77
CA TYR A 463 16.79 -14.96 -11.19
C TYR A 463 16.88 -15.11 -12.71
N ALA A 464 17.02 -16.33 -13.20
CA ALA A 464 16.98 -16.62 -14.62
C ALA A 464 15.56 -16.38 -15.14
N GLY A 465 15.36 -15.31 -15.91
CA GLY A 465 14.06 -14.95 -16.47
C GLY A 465 13.87 -13.45 -16.59
N ASP A 466 12.73 -13.06 -17.12
CA ASP A 466 12.36 -11.67 -17.32
C ASP A 466 12.09 -11.01 -15.97
N ASN A 467 12.78 -9.94 -15.64
CA ASN A 467 12.52 -9.17 -14.45
C ASN A 467 11.38 -8.16 -14.73
N LEU A 468 10.21 -8.45 -14.19
CA LEU A 468 9.00 -7.65 -14.37
C LEU A 468 8.76 -6.65 -13.23
N THR A 469 9.70 -6.52 -12.30
CA THR A 469 9.50 -5.77 -11.07
C THR A 469 9.08 -4.33 -11.34
N VAL A 470 9.82 -3.61 -12.14
CA VAL A 470 9.53 -2.19 -12.41
C VAL A 470 8.27 -2.03 -13.26
N GLU A 471 8.07 -2.92 -14.24
CA GLU A 471 6.88 -2.90 -15.10
C GLU A 471 5.58 -3.14 -14.31
N MET A 472 5.59 -4.12 -13.41
CA MET A 472 4.38 -4.59 -12.72
C MET A 472 4.22 -4.02 -11.32
N LEU A 473 5.33 -3.87 -10.57
CA LEU A 473 5.31 -3.40 -9.20
C LEU A 473 5.65 -1.91 -9.07
N VAL A 474 6.10 -1.26 -10.14
CA VAL A 474 6.50 0.15 -10.25
C VAL A 474 7.80 0.46 -9.53
N GLU A 475 8.05 -0.14 -8.39
CA GLU A 475 9.24 0.08 -7.56
C GLU A 475 9.76 -1.22 -6.96
N ALA A 476 11.07 -1.33 -6.81
CA ALA A 476 11.73 -2.51 -6.28
C ALA A 476 12.26 -2.32 -4.85
N ALA A 477 12.56 -1.08 -4.46
CA ALA A 477 13.13 -0.71 -3.17
C ALA A 477 12.88 0.77 -2.90
N ASP A 478 13.15 1.21 -1.68
CA ASP A 478 12.99 2.61 -1.26
C ASP A 478 11.60 3.16 -1.63
N PHE A 479 10.59 2.48 -1.12
CA PHE A 479 9.21 2.61 -1.54
C PHE A 479 8.66 4.02 -1.37
N SER A 480 8.02 4.53 -2.41
CA SER A 480 7.37 5.84 -2.41
C SER A 480 6.25 5.91 -1.36
N ARG A 481 6.18 7.04 -0.66
CA ARG A 481 5.23 7.24 0.44
C ARG A 481 4.17 8.26 0.08
N THR A 482 2.92 8.00 0.52
CA THR A 482 1.91 9.04 0.68
C THR A 482 2.10 9.73 2.03
N PRO A 483 1.83 11.04 2.15
CA PRO A 483 1.87 11.68 3.45
C PRO A 483 0.83 11.10 4.38
N ASP A 484 1.25 10.75 5.57
CA ASP A 484 0.34 10.54 6.69
C ASP A 484 0.62 11.62 7.74
N THR A 485 -0.42 12.38 8.06
CA THR A 485 -0.35 13.53 8.98
C THR A 485 -0.22 13.12 10.45
N ARG A 486 -0.42 11.85 10.78
CA ARG A 486 -0.43 11.39 12.17
C ARG A 486 0.95 11.09 12.73
N ASN A 487 1.92 10.75 11.88
CA ASN A 487 3.29 10.47 12.33
C ASN A 487 4.34 10.76 11.25
N GLY A 488 4.35 11.97 10.75
CA GLY A 488 4.97 12.45 9.53
C GLY A 488 6.46 12.26 9.30
N LYS A 489 7.22 11.51 10.11
CA LYS A 489 8.67 11.37 9.89
C LYS A 489 9.13 9.94 9.66
N ARG A 490 8.63 8.98 10.39
CA ARG A 490 9.07 7.58 10.32
C ARG A 490 8.09 6.72 9.58
N PHE A 491 6.83 6.70 10.01
CA PHE A 491 5.80 5.81 9.46
C PHE A 491 4.99 6.50 8.39
N GLY A 492 4.57 5.76 7.38
CA GLY A 492 3.79 6.26 6.26
C GLY A 492 2.98 5.16 5.56
N LYS A 493 2.20 5.57 4.58
CA LYS A 493 1.46 4.69 3.69
C LYS A 493 2.22 4.58 2.36
N PRO A 494 2.43 3.38 1.82
CA PRO A 494 3.07 3.24 0.51
C PRO A 494 2.17 3.81 -0.60
N ALA A 495 2.79 4.45 -1.58
CA ALA A 495 2.08 5.09 -2.69
C ALA A 495 1.58 4.07 -3.72
N ASN A 496 2.37 3.05 -4.02
CA ASN A 496 2.11 2.11 -5.10
C ASN A 496 1.53 0.77 -4.64
N TRP A 497 1.21 0.64 -3.36
CA TRP A 497 0.63 -0.55 -2.77
C TRP A 497 -0.68 -0.25 -2.06
N ILE A 498 -1.66 -1.09 -2.26
CA ILE A 498 -2.94 -0.98 -1.54
C ILE A 498 -2.74 -1.49 -0.13
N VAL A 499 -3.13 -0.68 0.85
CA VAL A 499 -3.04 -1.03 2.27
C VAL A 499 -4.45 -1.12 2.84
N THR A 500 -4.75 -2.25 3.47
CA THR A 500 -6.01 -2.46 4.19
C THR A 500 -5.78 -2.54 5.69
N ASN A 501 -6.74 -2.05 6.45
CA ASN A 501 -6.70 -2.01 7.92
C ASN A 501 -5.45 -1.29 8.45
N PHE A 502 -5.07 -0.24 7.74
CA PHE A 502 -3.93 0.60 8.06
C PHE A 502 -4.29 1.61 9.13
N ASN A 503 -3.44 1.71 10.15
CA ASN A 503 -3.54 2.73 11.18
C ASN A 503 -2.15 3.12 11.67
N ILE A 504 -1.79 4.40 11.55
CA ILE A 504 -0.56 4.93 12.12
C ILE A 504 -0.88 5.54 13.48
N PRO A 505 -0.20 5.12 14.53
CA PRO A 505 -0.44 5.63 15.87
C PRO A 505 0.01 7.09 16.02
N ASN A 506 -0.64 7.80 16.90
CA ASN A 506 -0.43 9.21 17.23
C ASN A 506 0.90 9.43 17.97
N GLY A 507 2.04 9.23 17.31
CA GLY A 507 3.38 9.48 17.89
C GLY A 507 3.75 8.57 19.07
N SER A 508 2.86 7.67 19.48
CA SER A 508 3.11 6.61 20.44
C SER A 508 3.37 5.30 19.72
N GLU A 509 4.01 4.42 20.39
CA GLU A 509 4.29 3.09 19.94
C GLU A 509 2.99 2.27 19.88
N GLY A 510 2.92 1.25 19.11
CA GLY A 510 1.76 0.42 18.91
C GLY A 510 1.67 -0.04 17.47
N VAL A 511 0.57 0.21 16.82
CA VAL A 511 0.34 -0.25 15.44
C VAL A 511 1.22 0.49 14.45
N LYS A 512 1.97 -0.26 13.64
CA LYS A 512 2.80 0.23 12.54
C LYS A 512 2.52 -0.60 11.31
N GLN A 513 2.19 0.05 10.22
CA GLN A 513 1.93 -0.66 8.97
C GLN A 513 2.06 0.26 7.77
N GLY A 514 2.35 -0.34 6.63
CA GLY A 514 2.54 0.37 5.40
C GLY A 514 4.00 0.65 5.13
N LEU A 515 4.54 1.79 5.54
CA LEU A 515 5.95 2.15 5.40
C LEU A 515 6.60 2.48 6.75
N ASP A 516 7.85 2.11 6.86
CA ASP A 516 8.76 2.52 7.94
C ASP A 516 10.09 3.00 7.35
N ALA A 517 10.43 4.26 7.58
CA ALA A 517 11.71 4.87 7.17
C ALA A 517 12.83 4.67 8.20
N TYR A 518 12.86 3.54 8.88
CA TYR A 518 13.89 3.22 9.87
C TYR A 518 15.26 3.04 9.20
N GLU A 519 16.30 3.66 9.76
CA GLU A 519 17.67 3.64 9.24
C GLU A 519 17.81 4.24 7.81
N GLY A 520 16.91 5.12 7.43
CA GLY A 520 17.01 5.85 6.16
C GLY A 520 16.55 5.08 4.92
N THR A 521 15.96 3.90 5.09
CA THR A 521 15.37 3.11 4.00
C THR A 521 13.86 3.03 4.16
N GLU A 522 13.11 3.35 3.13
CA GLU A 522 11.65 3.17 3.09
C GLU A 522 11.32 1.71 2.85
N ALA A 523 10.91 1.00 3.90
CA ALA A 523 10.54 -0.42 3.85
C ALA A 523 9.02 -0.61 3.95
N LEU A 524 8.47 -1.58 3.21
CA LEU A 524 7.09 -2.04 3.43
C LEU A 524 6.99 -2.75 4.78
N MET A 525 6.02 -2.36 5.61
CA MET A 525 5.93 -2.87 6.97
C MET A 525 4.50 -3.09 7.46
N LEU A 526 4.28 -4.22 8.12
CA LEU A 526 3.18 -4.45 9.04
C LEU A 526 3.74 -4.78 10.41
N GLY A 527 3.16 -4.21 11.46
CA GLY A 527 3.63 -4.51 12.79
C GLY A 527 2.76 -3.93 13.89
N VAL A 528 2.80 -4.57 15.04
CA VAL A 528 2.30 -4.09 16.31
C VAL A 528 3.45 -4.09 17.31
N TRP A 529 3.55 -3.05 18.11
CA TRP A 529 4.58 -2.93 19.13
C TRP A 529 3.97 -3.21 20.50
N ASP A 530 4.78 -3.82 21.35
CA ASP A 530 4.49 -3.90 22.77
C ASP A 530 4.46 -2.48 23.35
N ASP A 531 3.27 -2.05 23.80
CA ASP A 531 3.14 -0.79 24.55
C ASP A 531 3.35 -1.06 26.03
N ARG A 532 4.53 -0.74 26.52
CA ARG A 532 4.89 -0.85 27.94
C ARG A 532 4.23 0.23 28.82
N THR A 533 3.43 1.10 28.28
CA THR A 533 2.92 2.28 29.00
C THR A 533 1.52 2.10 29.59
N ASN A 534 0.90 0.93 29.49
CA ASN A 534 -0.44 0.61 30.07
C ASN A 534 -1.57 1.54 29.65
N VAL A 535 -1.58 2.04 28.45
CA VAL A 535 -2.73 2.78 27.92
C VAL A 535 -3.57 1.81 27.10
N ASP A 536 -4.88 1.81 27.33
CA ASP A 536 -5.88 1.01 26.59
C ASP A 536 -5.87 1.35 25.09
N TYR A 537 -4.90 0.87 24.35
CA TYR A 537 -4.90 0.89 22.89
C TYR A 537 -5.40 -0.45 22.37
N ASP A 538 -6.46 -0.43 21.61
CA ASP A 538 -6.84 -1.53 20.74
C ASP A 538 -5.88 -1.50 19.54
N CYS A 539 -4.76 -2.18 19.67
CA CYS A 539 -3.65 -2.12 18.71
C CYS A 539 -3.50 -3.39 17.89
N ASP A 540 -4.40 -4.35 18.06
CA ASP A 540 -4.39 -5.56 17.25
C ASP A 540 -4.67 -5.21 15.78
N LEU A 541 -3.91 -5.81 14.88
CA LEU A 541 -4.16 -5.74 13.45
C LEU A 541 -4.87 -7.01 13.01
N SER A 542 -6.11 -6.86 12.57
CA SER A 542 -6.88 -7.94 11.96
C SER A 542 -6.97 -7.71 10.45
N GLN A 543 -6.60 -8.72 9.67
CA GLN A 543 -6.67 -8.69 8.21
C GLN A 543 -5.87 -7.52 7.60
N ALA A 544 -4.76 -7.14 8.23
CA ALA A 544 -3.91 -6.08 7.75
C ALA A 544 -3.11 -6.56 6.55
N ALA A 545 -3.19 -5.84 5.44
CA ALA A 545 -2.52 -6.23 4.20
C ALA A 545 -1.84 -5.07 3.49
N ILE A 546 -0.73 -5.38 2.83
CA ILE A 546 -0.07 -4.56 1.82
C ILE A 546 -0.04 -5.39 0.55
N ARG A 547 -0.72 -4.96 -0.50
CA ARG A 547 -0.90 -5.75 -1.71
C ARG A 547 -0.90 -4.92 -2.98
N ARG A 548 -0.61 -5.59 -4.10
CA ARG A 548 -0.72 -5.03 -5.44
C ARG A 548 -1.27 -6.08 -6.40
N THR A 549 -2.23 -5.70 -7.24
CA THR A 549 -2.73 -6.55 -8.32
C THR A 549 -1.96 -6.24 -9.60
N VAL A 550 -1.52 -7.28 -10.28
CA VAL A 550 -0.80 -7.24 -11.55
C VAL A 550 -1.48 -8.15 -12.56
N HIS A 551 -1.44 -7.76 -13.83
CA HIS A 551 -1.98 -8.58 -14.92
C HIS A 551 -0.86 -9.47 -15.48
N LEU A 552 -1.02 -10.80 -15.40
CA LEU A 552 0.01 -11.76 -15.78
C LEU A 552 -0.48 -12.70 -16.89
N THR A 553 0.38 -12.90 -17.87
CA THR A 553 0.20 -13.91 -18.92
C THR A 553 0.58 -15.32 -18.42
N PRO A 554 0.19 -16.40 -19.11
CA PRO A 554 0.60 -17.74 -18.71
C PRO A 554 2.13 -17.88 -18.60
N GLY A 555 2.60 -18.48 -17.50
CA GLY A 555 4.01 -18.68 -17.22
C GLY A 555 4.31 -18.99 -15.76
N THR A 556 5.58 -19.22 -15.47
CA THR A 556 6.07 -19.43 -14.10
C THR A 556 6.70 -18.15 -13.58
N TYR A 557 6.30 -17.73 -12.41
CA TYR A 557 6.71 -16.48 -11.78
C TYR A 557 7.35 -16.69 -10.42
N TYR A 558 8.22 -15.78 -10.04
CA TYR A 558 8.79 -15.65 -8.70
C TYR A 558 8.44 -14.29 -8.13
N PHE A 559 7.81 -14.26 -6.96
CA PHE A 559 7.63 -13.05 -6.18
C PHE A 559 8.47 -13.16 -4.92
N GLY A 560 9.45 -12.28 -4.76
CA GLY A 560 10.43 -12.28 -3.67
C GLY A 560 10.51 -10.96 -2.94
N ALA A 561 11.04 -11.02 -1.72
CA ALA A 561 11.36 -9.86 -0.90
C ALA A 561 12.65 -10.09 -0.10
N THR A 562 13.30 -9.00 0.31
CA THR A 562 14.36 -9.03 1.32
C THR A 562 13.87 -8.35 2.59
N PHE A 563 14.21 -8.90 3.74
CA PHE A 563 13.75 -8.39 5.02
C PHE A 563 14.93 -7.96 5.89
N ASN A 564 14.82 -6.81 6.55
CA ASN A 564 15.76 -6.37 7.58
C ASN A 564 15.19 -6.50 9.00
N ALA A 565 13.93 -6.86 9.12
CA ALA A 565 13.30 -7.25 10.37
C ALA A 565 12.20 -8.28 10.13
N VAL A 566 12.18 -9.30 10.96
CA VAL A 566 11.08 -10.28 11.11
C VAL A 566 11.05 -10.65 12.58
N TYR A 567 10.04 -10.17 13.32
CA TYR A 567 9.93 -10.38 14.76
C TYR A 567 8.62 -11.04 15.12
N GLN A 568 8.69 -12.17 15.82
CA GLN A 568 7.58 -12.84 16.54
C GLN A 568 6.23 -12.82 15.80
N LEU A 569 6.26 -12.86 14.47
CA LEU A 569 5.05 -12.87 13.67
C LEU A 569 4.19 -14.10 13.99
N SER A 570 2.89 -13.89 14.01
CA SER A 570 1.92 -14.98 14.15
C SER A 570 2.02 -15.95 12.96
N ASP A 571 1.47 -17.15 13.13
CA ASP A 571 1.35 -18.13 12.05
C ASP A 571 0.39 -17.68 10.93
N GLU A 572 -0.39 -16.65 11.20
CA GLU A 572 -1.28 -16.00 10.26
C GLU A 572 -0.66 -14.73 9.66
N ALA A 573 0.62 -14.79 9.30
CA ALA A 573 1.32 -13.74 8.55
C ALA A 573 1.91 -14.36 7.29
N TYR A 574 1.46 -13.89 6.12
CA TYR A 574 1.75 -14.51 4.83
C TYR A 574 2.29 -13.51 3.80
N MET A 575 3.22 -14.00 2.98
CA MET A 575 3.48 -13.53 1.63
C MET A 575 2.72 -14.42 0.67
N TYR A 576 2.03 -13.85 -0.34
CA TYR A 576 1.14 -14.64 -1.19
C TYR A 576 1.02 -14.10 -2.61
N ALA A 577 0.59 -15.00 -3.52
CA ALA A 577 0.09 -14.72 -4.85
C ALA A 577 -1.31 -15.34 -4.97
N CYS A 578 -2.34 -14.53 -5.18
CA CYS A 578 -3.73 -14.99 -5.27
C CYS A 578 -4.31 -14.66 -6.64
N PRO A 579 -5.00 -15.59 -7.32
CA PRO A 579 -5.67 -15.28 -8.58
C PRO A 579 -6.81 -14.30 -8.27
N GLU A 580 -7.07 -13.37 -9.19
CA GLU A 580 -8.08 -12.32 -9.06
C GLU A 580 -7.69 -11.12 -8.18
N ALA A 581 -8.38 -10.02 -8.44
CA ALA A 581 -8.33 -8.84 -7.59
C ALA A 581 -9.14 -9.10 -6.31
N VAL A 582 -8.48 -9.42 -5.22
CA VAL A 582 -9.14 -9.83 -3.97
C VAL A 582 -9.23 -8.65 -3.02
N GLU A 583 -10.40 -8.05 -2.88
CA GLU A 583 -10.63 -6.97 -1.91
C GLU A 583 -10.91 -7.50 -0.50
N ASP A 584 -11.48 -8.69 -0.37
CA ASP A 584 -12.02 -9.27 0.86
C ASP A 584 -11.31 -10.56 1.34
N LEU A 585 -10.09 -10.84 0.84
CA LEU A 585 -9.32 -12.01 1.21
C LEU A 585 -9.04 -12.04 2.73
N GLN A 586 -9.57 -13.05 3.41
CA GLN A 586 -9.26 -13.26 4.82
C GLN A 586 -7.92 -13.96 4.97
N THR A 587 -7.17 -13.64 6.01
CA THR A 587 -5.85 -14.24 6.26
C THR A 587 -5.91 -15.76 6.35
N SER A 588 -6.97 -16.31 6.98
CA SER A 588 -7.23 -17.74 7.07
C SER A 588 -7.54 -18.42 5.71
N GLU A 589 -7.94 -17.65 4.70
CA GLU A 589 -8.25 -18.18 3.37
C GLU A 589 -7.02 -18.25 2.45
N ILE A 590 -5.93 -17.52 2.78
CA ILE A 590 -4.71 -17.49 1.95
C ILE A 590 -4.19 -18.90 1.63
N PRO A 591 -4.05 -19.82 2.60
CA PRO A 591 -3.56 -21.17 2.31
C PRO A 591 -4.45 -21.99 1.36
N VAL A 592 -5.70 -21.58 1.19
CA VAL A 592 -6.69 -22.29 0.33
C VAL A 592 -6.86 -21.60 -1.01
N ARG A 593 -6.92 -20.27 -1.04
CA ARG A 593 -7.24 -19.49 -2.26
C ARG A 593 -6.01 -19.04 -3.05
N ALA A 594 -4.86 -18.87 -2.38
CA ALA A 594 -3.65 -18.42 -3.06
C ALA A 594 -3.07 -19.49 -3.98
N ILE A 595 -2.53 -19.08 -5.13
CA ILE A 595 -1.76 -19.95 -6.04
C ILE A 595 -0.49 -20.41 -5.34
N ALA A 596 0.15 -19.49 -4.60
CA ALA A 596 1.31 -19.78 -3.76
C ALA A 596 1.32 -18.84 -2.55
N TRP A 597 1.89 -19.34 -1.47
CA TRP A 597 2.05 -18.57 -0.24
C TRP A 597 3.22 -19.10 0.59
N ALA A 598 3.74 -18.23 1.43
CA ALA A 598 4.73 -18.61 2.45
C ALA A 598 4.48 -17.80 3.72
N ARG A 599 4.79 -18.40 4.87
CA ARG A 599 4.66 -17.70 6.14
C ARG A 599 5.80 -16.74 6.37
N LEU A 600 5.47 -15.50 6.68
CA LEU A 600 6.45 -14.45 6.93
C LEU A 600 7.31 -14.71 8.17
N ASN A 601 6.81 -15.45 9.14
CA ASN A 601 7.61 -15.86 10.32
C ASN A 601 8.76 -16.82 9.96
N THR A 602 8.81 -17.35 8.73
CA THR A 602 9.91 -18.17 8.22
C THR A 602 10.90 -17.38 7.37
N ALA A 603 10.61 -16.10 7.11
CA ALA A 603 11.47 -15.27 6.28
C ALA A 603 12.78 -14.89 7.02
N PRO A 604 13.94 -14.88 6.33
CA PRO A 604 15.19 -14.41 6.90
C PRO A 604 15.14 -12.90 7.12
N ASN A 605 15.77 -12.42 8.19
CA ASN A 605 15.87 -10.97 8.49
C ASN A 605 17.28 -10.42 8.29
N ASN A 606 18.03 -11.01 7.40
CA ASN A 606 19.44 -10.70 7.13
C ASN A 606 19.68 -10.06 5.75
N GLY A 607 18.62 -9.60 5.10
CA GLY A 607 18.68 -9.02 3.76
C GLY A 607 18.79 -10.04 2.61
N SER A 608 18.73 -11.35 2.90
CA SER A 608 18.68 -12.36 1.85
C SER A 608 17.34 -12.36 1.14
N TRP A 609 17.33 -12.67 -0.15
CA TRP A 609 16.10 -12.87 -0.91
C TRP A 609 15.34 -14.11 -0.44
N TRP A 610 14.05 -13.94 -0.29
CA TRP A 610 13.12 -14.99 0.06
C TRP A 610 11.77 -14.73 -0.61
N GLY A 611 11.08 -15.77 -1.05
CA GLY A 611 9.84 -15.57 -1.77
C GLY A 611 9.14 -16.85 -2.20
N ILE A 612 8.15 -16.69 -3.06
CA ILE A 612 7.28 -17.75 -3.57
C ILE A 612 7.39 -17.88 -5.07
N THR A 613 7.37 -19.10 -5.56
CA THR A 613 7.24 -19.42 -7.00
C THR A 613 5.82 -19.89 -7.27
N PHE A 614 5.22 -19.41 -8.36
CA PHE A 614 3.85 -19.77 -8.73
C PHE A 614 3.68 -19.85 -10.24
N ILE A 615 2.66 -20.59 -10.68
CA ILE A 615 2.32 -20.78 -12.09
C ILE A 615 1.01 -20.08 -12.38
N VAL A 616 0.99 -19.27 -13.42
CA VAL A 616 -0.22 -18.70 -14.02
C VAL A 616 -0.54 -19.53 -15.25
N GLU A 617 -1.68 -20.19 -15.24
CA GLU A 617 -2.07 -21.11 -16.32
C GLU A 617 -2.81 -20.39 -17.45
N GLU A 618 -3.60 -19.37 -17.13
CA GLU A 618 -4.33 -18.54 -18.06
C GLU A 618 -4.06 -17.06 -17.75
N GLU A 619 -4.12 -16.20 -18.75
CA GLU A 619 -3.97 -14.76 -18.60
C GLU A 619 -5.00 -14.20 -17.60
N GLN A 620 -4.53 -13.63 -16.52
CA GLN A 620 -5.38 -13.19 -15.41
C GLN A 620 -4.72 -12.13 -14.53
N ASP A 621 -5.55 -11.48 -13.74
CA ASP A 621 -5.07 -10.65 -12.65
C ASP A 621 -4.61 -11.52 -11.48
N VAL A 622 -3.46 -11.16 -10.90
CA VAL A 622 -2.88 -11.81 -9.72
C VAL A 622 -2.59 -10.76 -8.67
N THR A 623 -3.12 -10.95 -7.48
CA THR A 623 -2.80 -10.11 -6.33
C THR A 623 -1.60 -10.67 -5.60
N LEU A 624 -0.53 -9.89 -5.55
CA LEU A 624 0.71 -10.15 -4.82
C LEU A 624 0.72 -9.32 -3.54
N GLY A 625 1.15 -9.89 -2.43
CA GLY A 625 1.18 -9.11 -1.20
C GLY A 625 1.64 -9.82 0.06
N PHE A 626 1.49 -9.06 1.13
CA PHE A 626 1.74 -9.45 2.51
C PHE A 626 0.46 -9.21 3.31
N GLN A 627 0.02 -10.18 4.08
CA GLN A 627 -1.18 -10.05 4.91
C GLN A 627 -0.99 -10.76 6.25
N ALA A 628 -1.47 -10.15 7.33
CA ALA A 628 -1.24 -10.67 8.67
C ALA A 628 -2.38 -10.34 9.64
N ASN A 629 -2.59 -11.25 10.57
CA ASN A 629 -3.25 -11.01 11.85
C ASN A 629 -2.16 -10.90 12.92
N LEU A 630 -2.00 -9.73 13.52
CA LEU A 630 -1.00 -9.43 14.53
C LEU A 630 -1.70 -8.98 15.81
N MET A 631 -1.29 -9.53 16.94
CA MET A 631 -1.86 -9.20 18.24
C MET A 631 -0.85 -8.44 19.07
N MET A 632 -1.24 -7.31 19.61
CA MET A 632 -0.44 -6.61 20.61
C MET A 632 -0.41 -7.46 21.90
N GLY A 633 0.76 -7.83 22.31
CA GLY A 633 0.98 -8.65 23.49
C GLY A 633 2.22 -8.20 24.24
N SER A 634 2.86 -9.14 24.93
CA SER A 634 4.13 -8.90 25.65
C SER A 634 5.34 -8.69 24.73
N GLY A 635 5.17 -8.71 23.41
CA GLY A 635 6.28 -8.57 22.46
C GLY A 635 5.87 -7.91 21.15
N THR A 636 6.83 -7.24 20.52
CA THR A 636 6.68 -6.66 19.19
C THR A 636 6.48 -7.75 18.15
N GLN A 637 5.49 -7.60 17.29
CA GLN A 637 5.28 -8.40 16.10
C GLN A 637 5.42 -7.51 14.87
N GLU A 638 6.41 -7.73 14.05
CA GLU A 638 6.60 -6.93 12.83
C GLU A 638 7.45 -7.63 11.78
N PHE A 639 7.25 -7.23 10.51
CA PHE A 639 8.23 -7.43 9.45
C PHE A 639 8.49 -6.10 8.72
N ARG A 640 9.69 -6.01 8.12
CA ARG A 640 10.05 -4.93 7.20
C ARG A 640 10.65 -5.53 5.93
N ALA A 641 9.96 -5.39 4.81
CA ALA A 641 10.46 -5.76 3.49
C ALA A 641 11.13 -4.54 2.86
N THR A 642 12.44 -4.62 2.67
CA THR A 642 13.27 -3.53 2.13
C THR A 642 13.31 -3.52 0.62
N ARG A 643 13.08 -4.65 -0.02
CA ARG A 643 13.08 -4.81 -1.48
C ARG A 643 12.04 -5.86 -1.88
N VAL A 644 11.49 -5.71 -3.08
CA VAL A 644 10.61 -6.71 -3.72
C VAL A 644 11.09 -7.00 -5.13
N GLN A 645 10.77 -8.18 -5.63
CA GLN A 645 11.08 -8.60 -6.99
C GLN A 645 9.97 -9.46 -7.56
N LEU A 646 9.59 -9.21 -8.80
CA LEU A 646 8.71 -10.08 -9.58
C LEU A 646 9.45 -10.47 -10.86
N CYS A 647 9.69 -11.77 -11.04
CA CYS A 647 10.36 -12.29 -12.22
C CYS A 647 9.48 -13.33 -12.91
N ARG A 648 9.54 -13.38 -14.24
CA ARG A 648 9.01 -14.48 -15.02
C ARG A 648 10.15 -15.39 -15.41
N TYR A 649 10.02 -16.68 -15.13
CA TYR A 649 11.02 -17.66 -15.56
C TYR A 649 10.92 -17.90 -17.06
N ASP A 650 12.06 -18.08 -17.69
CA ASP A 650 12.13 -18.67 -19.03
C ASP A 650 11.80 -20.17 -18.93
N GLU A 651 10.61 -20.55 -19.38
CA GLU A 651 10.13 -21.94 -19.30
C GLU A 651 11.06 -22.94 -20.00
N SER A 652 11.82 -22.50 -21.00
CA SER A 652 12.82 -23.34 -21.67
C SER A 652 14.04 -23.67 -20.79
N LYS A 653 14.23 -22.91 -19.71
CA LYS A 653 15.34 -23.00 -18.76
C LYS A 653 14.89 -23.50 -17.36
N ILE A 654 13.60 -23.70 -17.13
CA ILE A 654 13.11 -24.23 -15.86
C ILE A 654 13.46 -25.71 -15.76
N VAL A 655 14.44 -26.00 -14.93
CA VAL A 655 14.61 -27.34 -14.39
C VAL A 655 13.79 -27.38 -13.10
N ALA A 656 12.77 -28.21 -13.05
CA ALA A 656 11.95 -28.39 -11.86
C ALA A 656 12.84 -28.65 -10.63
N ALA A 657 12.51 -28.03 -9.50
CA ALA A 657 13.20 -28.29 -8.23
C ALA A 657 13.26 -29.80 -7.99
N ARG A 658 14.46 -30.33 -7.83
CA ARG A 658 14.67 -31.76 -7.57
C ARG A 658 14.73 -32.00 -6.09
N ASP A 659 14.00 -33.00 -5.63
CA ASP A 659 14.19 -33.51 -4.29
C ASP A 659 15.51 -34.31 -4.27
N VAL A 660 16.52 -33.73 -3.65
CA VAL A 660 17.86 -34.31 -3.47
C VAL A 660 18.13 -34.76 -2.05
N THR A 661 17.08 -34.91 -1.25
CA THR A 661 17.17 -35.23 0.18
C THR A 661 18.00 -36.47 0.42
N LEU A 662 17.64 -37.60 -0.15
CA LEU A 662 18.34 -38.86 0.05
C LEU A 662 19.75 -38.87 -0.54
N GLN A 663 19.97 -38.13 -1.62
CA GLN A 663 21.25 -37.97 -2.28
C GLN A 663 22.26 -37.19 -1.42
N LEU A 664 21.80 -36.16 -0.72
CA LEU A 664 22.68 -35.28 0.04
C LEU A 664 22.70 -35.61 1.54
N LEU A 665 21.57 -36.07 2.07
CA LEU A 665 21.39 -36.24 3.53
C LEU A 665 21.33 -37.71 3.97
N ASP A 666 21.33 -38.68 3.02
CA ASP A 666 21.23 -40.12 3.24
C ASP A 666 19.91 -40.61 3.85
N GLU A 667 19.19 -39.76 4.52
CA GLU A 667 17.92 -40.07 5.20
C GLU A 667 16.98 -38.87 5.21
N ARG A 668 15.70 -39.11 5.46
CA ARG A 668 14.69 -38.11 5.46
C ARG A 668 13.90 -38.02 6.77
N SER A 669 13.52 -39.16 7.30
CA SER A 669 12.74 -39.30 8.54
C SER A 669 13.11 -40.59 9.26
N ASN A 670 12.63 -40.72 10.49
CA ASN A 670 12.98 -41.87 11.36
C ASN A 670 14.49 -42.12 11.39
N PHE A 671 15.22 -41.12 11.79
CA PHE A 671 16.68 -41.00 11.68
C PHE A 671 17.45 -42.17 12.27
N SER A 672 18.45 -42.61 11.56
CA SER A 672 19.27 -43.76 11.88
C SER A 672 20.17 -43.50 13.08
N ARG A 673 20.27 -44.49 13.97
CA ARG A 673 21.07 -44.46 15.20
C ARG A 673 22.44 -45.08 14.95
N LEU A 674 23.46 -44.49 15.51
CA LEU A 674 24.80 -45.08 15.50
C LEU A 674 24.85 -46.29 16.45
N ASP A 675 25.33 -47.43 15.94
CA ASP A 675 25.46 -48.66 16.74
C ASP A 675 26.36 -48.47 17.97
N GLY A 676 25.93 -49.00 19.10
CA GLY A 676 26.64 -48.92 20.37
C GLY A 676 26.42 -47.59 21.12
N SER A 677 25.73 -46.61 20.53
CA SER A 677 25.37 -45.35 21.22
C SER A 677 23.96 -45.35 21.82
N VAL A 678 23.24 -46.45 21.71
CA VAL A 678 21.81 -46.53 21.96
C VAL A 678 21.51 -46.75 23.42
N THR A 679 20.78 -45.84 24.07
CA THR A 679 19.94 -46.11 25.24
C THR A 679 18.55 -46.52 24.75
N THR A 680 17.63 -46.86 25.66
CA THR A 680 16.23 -47.18 25.26
C THR A 680 15.56 -46.08 24.45
N ARG A 681 15.88 -44.86 24.69
CA ARG A 681 15.26 -43.67 24.09
C ARG A 681 16.22 -42.84 23.23
N PHE A 682 17.38 -42.49 23.77
CA PHE A 682 18.33 -41.56 23.16
C PHE A 682 19.47 -42.24 22.41
N ALA A 683 20.00 -41.61 21.35
CA ALA A 683 21.13 -42.13 20.59
C ALA A 683 21.88 -40.99 19.84
N THR A 684 23.10 -41.29 19.42
CA THR A 684 23.84 -40.49 18.46
C THR A 684 23.29 -40.74 17.05
N PRO A 685 23.02 -39.72 16.20
CA PRO A 685 22.62 -39.93 14.83
C PRO A 685 23.76 -40.50 13.98
N LYS A 686 23.43 -41.42 13.10
CA LYS A 686 24.42 -42.14 12.29
C LYS A 686 25.01 -41.25 11.19
N TYR A 687 24.19 -40.46 10.53
CA TYR A 687 24.59 -39.67 9.35
C TYR A 687 24.80 -38.19 9.66
N TRP A 688 24.43 -37.69 10.82
CA TRP A 688 24.60 -36.32 11.25
C TRP A 688 25.76 -36.13 12.19
N GLN A 689 26.54 -35.10 12.01
CA GLN A 689 27.59 -34.71 12.96
C GLN A 689 26.96 -33.94 14.11
N VAL A 690 27.47 -34.22 15.31
CA VAL A 690 27.04 -33.58 16.55
C VAL A 690 28.21 -33.00 17.29
N GLU A 691 28.09 -31.80 17.79
CA GLU A 691 29.09 -31.13 18.63
C GLU A 691 28.44 -30.56 19.86
N ASN A 692 29.23 -30.50 20.96
CA ASN A 692 28.74 -30.07 22.25
C ASN A 692 27.53 -30.89 22.72
N PHE A 693 27.60 -32.17 22.44
CA PHE A 693 26.53 -33.14 22.56
C PHE A 693 26.79 -34.09 23.75
N LYS A 694 25.77 -34.38 24.51
CA LYS A 694 25.82 -35.25 25.62
C LYS A 694 24.57 -36.13 25.68
N ILE A 695 24.70 -37.44 25.61
CA ILE A 695 23.56 -38.32 25.80
C ILE A 695 23.30 -38.40 27.29
N PRO A 696 22.09 -38.05 27.76
CA PRO A 696 21.75 -38.13 29.15
C PRO A 696 21.57 -39.59 29.60
N ASN A 697 21.88 -39.87 30.81
CA ASN A 697 21.22 -40.98 31.53
C ASN A 697 19.75 -40.57 31.63
N GLU A 698 18.79 -41.45 31.43
CA GLU A 698 17.35 -41.21 31.37
C GLU A 698 16.76 -40.20 32.39
N ALA A 699 17.54 -39.76 33.36
CA ALA A 699 17.20 -38.76 34.37
C ALA A 699 17.94 -37.41 34.25
N ASP A 700 18.90 -37.28 33.35
CA ASP A 700 19.71 -36.08 33.19
C ASP A 700 19.07 -35.09 32.22
N GLY A 701 19.23 -33.78 32.45
CA GLY A 701 18.57 -32.74 31.73
C GLY A 701 18.90 -32.69 30.23
N ILE A 702 20.16 -32.89 29.86
CA ILE A 702 20.65 -32.66 28.48
C ILE A 702 20.27 -33.80 27.53
N LYS A 703 19.62 -33.46 26.43
CA LYS A 703 19.23 -34.39 25.39
C LYS A 703 19.59 -33.80 24.02
N ASN A 704 20.43 -34.46 23.30
CA ASN A 704 20.74 -34.04 21.93
C ASN A 704 21.09 -35.23 21.03
N GLY A 705 20.91 -35.07 19.73
CA GLY A 705 21.12 -36.09 18.74
C GLY A 705 19.83 -36.77 18.32
N ILE A 706 19.49 -37.94 18.80
CA ILE A 706 18.24 -38.64 18.47
C ILE A 706 17.42 -38.90 19.74
N ASP A 707 16.14 -38.63 19.64
CA ASP A 707 15.11 -39.05 20.59
C ASP A 707 14.07 -39.91 19.88
N ASN A 708 13.79 -41.11 20.46
CA ASN A 708 12.80 -42.06 19.92
C ASN A 708 11.46 -41.95 20.66
N TYR A 709 10.96 -40.73 20.79
CA TYR A 709 9.66 -40.47 21.39
C TYR A 709 8.76 -39.68 20.40
N PRO A 710 7.52 -40.10 20.16
CA PRO A 710 6.73 -41.19 20.71
C PRO A 710 6.78 -42.53 19.91
N GLY A 711 7.91 -42.99 19.50
CA GLY A 711 8.04 -44.31 18.87
C GLY A 711 8.66 -44.29 17.47
N TYR A 712 9.14 -43.12 17.03
CA TYR A 712 10.00 -42.95 15.88
C TYR A 712 11.17 -42.01 16.21
N SER A 713 12.28 -42.15 15.48
CA SER A 713 13.51 -41.41 15.76
C SER A 713 13.46 -40.02 15.17
N CYS A 714 13.51 -38.98 16.00
CA CYS A 714 13.65 -37.58 15.64
C CYS A 714 15.09 -37.09 15.92
N LEU A 715 15.60 -36.16 15.07
CA LEU A 715 16.77 -35.37 15.47
C LEU A 715 16.35 -34.39 16.55
N MET A 716 17.19 -34.27 17.63
CA MET A 716 16.80 -33.48 18.77
C MET A 716 17.97 -32.78 19.44
N LEU A 717 17.76 -31.51 19.81
CA LEU A 717 18.52 -30.75 20.79
C LEU A 717 17.58 -30.31 21.90
N GLY A 718 18.03 -30.43 23.14
CA GLY A 718 17.21 -29.99 24.27
C GLY A 718 17.93 -30.06 25.61
N VAL A 719 17.47 -29.20 26.52
CA VAL A 719 17.73 -29.28 27.96
C VAL A 719 16.39 -29.39 28.65
N TRP A 720 16.33 -30.28 29.65
CA TRP A 720 15.12 -30.43 30.43
C TRP A 720 15.23 -29.67 31.74
N ASP A 721 14.12 -29.18 32.23
CA ASP A 721 13.98 -28.72 33.58
C ASP A 721 14.22 -29.91 34.53
N ASP A 722 15.36 -29.90 35.21
CA ASP A 722 15.64 -30.85 36.30
C ASP A 722 15.31 -30.20 37.64
N ARG A 723 14.17 -30.55 38.16
CA ARG A 723 13.69 -30.08 39.45
C ARG A 723 14.53 -30.58 40.63
N SER A 724 15.55 -31.38 40.41
CA SER A 724 16.43 -31.90 41.45
C SER A 724 17.60 -31.00 41.83
N GLY A 725 17.86 -29.92 41.05
CA GLY A 725 18.80 -28.86 41.44
C GLY A 725 20.29 -29.18 41.37
N ASN A 726 20.71 -30.19 40.64
CA ASN A 726 22.10 -30.65 40.64
C ASN A 726 22.79 -30.83 39.29
N GLN A 727 22.40 -30.04 38.25
CA GLN A 727 22.94 -30.30 36.91
C GLN A 727 23.51 -29.07 36.22
N GLU A 728 24.69 -29.23 35.63
CA GLU A 728 25.24 -28.37 34.62
C GLU A 728 24.58 -28.73 33.27
N GLY A 729 23.36 -28.24 33.05
CA GLY A 729 22.51 -28.63 31.94
C GLY A 729 22.64 -27.76 30.71
N ASN A 730 23.31 -26.62 30.81
CA ASN A 730 23.42 -25.68 29.70
C ASN A 730 24.17 -26.25 28.48
N LEU A 731 23.63 -26.02 27.30
CA LEU A 731 24.28 -26.30 26.03
C LEU A 731 24.73 -24.99 25.37
N SER A 732 26.02 -24.90 25.05
CA SER A 732 26.60 -23.77 24.34
C SER A 732 27.12 -24.24 22.99
N ASP A 733 26.70 -23.57 21.92
CA ASP A 733 27.05 -23.94 20.54
C ASP A 733 26.75 -25.43 20.22
N ALA A 734 25.73 -25.98 20.84
CA ALA A 734 25.33 -27.37 20.57
C ALA A 734 24.72 -27.46 19.16
N ARG A 735 25.19 -28.42 18.38
CA ARG A 735 24.76 -28.51 16.96
C ARG A 735 24.59 -29.93 16.46
N ILE A 736 23.64 -30.09 15.57
CA ILE A 736 23.44 -31.26 14.72
C ILE A 736 23.52 -30.76 13.25
N TYR A 737 24.50 -31.26 12.49
CA TYR A 737 24.71 -30.71 11.17
C TYR A 737 25.27 -31.72 10.16
N ARG A 738 25.14 -31.35 8.87
CA ARG A 738 25.82 -32.02 7.76
C ARG A 738 26.76 -31.03 7.10
N LYS A 739 27.95 -31.49 6.72
CA LYS A 739 28.84 -30.82 5.80
C LYS A 739 28.60 -31.40 4.40
N LEU A 740 28.11 -30.62 3.49
CA LEU A 740 27.76 -31.00 2.12
C LEU A 740 28.66 -30.26 1.13
N HIS A 741 29.08 -30.93 0.08
CA HIS A 741 29.67 -30.25 -1.08
C HIS A 741 28.53 -29.99 -2.06
N LEU A 742 28.20 -28.72 -2.29
CA LEU A 742 27.04 -28.32 -3.09
C LEU A 742 27.50 -27.64 -4.38
N ASP A 743 26.89 -28.03 -5.49
CA ASP A 743 27.07 -27.38 -6.78
C ASP A 743 26.38 -26.02 -6.82
N ALA A 744 26.77 -25.19 -7.81
CA ALA A 744 26.10 -23.91 -8.02
C ALA A 744 24.59 -24.11 -8.26
N GLY A 745 23.75 -23.35 -7.52
CA GLY A 745 22.31 -23.46 -7.59
C GLY A 745 21.62 -22.88 -6.40
N VAL A 746 20.30 -23.04 -6.35
CA VAL A 746 19.46 -22.66 -5.24
C VAL A 746 19.02 -23.91 -4.48
N TYR A 747 19.20 -23.89 -3.18
CA TYR A 747 18.83 -25.00 -2.29
C TYR A 747 17.76 -24.53 -1.31
N THR A 748 16.76 -25.39 -1.08
CA THR A 748 15.77 -25.18 -0.03
C THR A 748 15.78 -26.37 0.91
N MET A 749 16.23 -26.14 2.15
CA MET A 749 16.12 -27.11 3.23
C MET A 749 14.82 -26.89 3.96
N GLN A 750 14.04 -27.95 4.13
CA GLN A 750 12.74 -27.93 4.82
C GLN A 750 12.78 -28.92 5.98
N ALA A 751 12.11 -28.60 7.07
CA ALA A 751 11.95 -29.47 8.24
C ALA A 751 10.52 -29.41 8.78
N GLU A 752 10.01 -30.57 9.20
CA GLU A 752 8.79 -30.72 9.97
C GLU A 752 9.18 -31.05 11.43
N TYR A 753 8.59 -30.30 12.38
CA TYR A 753 8.90 -30.44 13.78
C TYR A 753 7.81 -31.21 14.54
N GLN A 754 8.21 -32.21 15.30
CA GLN A 754 7.31 -32.90 16.20
C GLN A 754 7.10 -32.10 17.48
N THR A 755 8.12 -31.37 17.92
CA THR A 755 8.03 -30.49 19.09
C THR A 755 9.01 -29.34 19.01
N SER A 756 8.65 -28.22 19.64
CA SER A 756 9.51 -27.06 19.89
C SER A 756 8.98 -26.38 21.15
N TYR A 757 9.67 -26.53 22.27
CA TYR A 757 9.27 -25.97 23.56
C TYR A 757 10.21 -24.88 24.02
N SER A 758 9.66 -23.76 24.45
CA SER A 758 10.34 -22.67 25.16
C SER A 758 11.74 -22.36 24.65
N MET A 759 11.91 -22.48 23.31
CA MET A 759 13.23 -22.36 22.69
C MET A 759 13.85 -20.98 22.92
N SER A 760 15.13 -21.01 23.27
CA SER A 760 15.98 -19.83 23.30
C SER A 760 15.88 -19.05 21.98
N PRO A 761 15.98 -17.72 22.02
CA PRO A 761 16.13 -16.92 20.78
C PRO A 761 17.39 -17.29 19.99
N ASP A 762 18.39 -17.90 20.65
CA ASP A 762 19.63 -18.41 20.05
C ASP A 762 19.52 -19.89 19.66
N ALA A 763 18.49 -20.26 18.91
CA ALA A 763 18.33 -21.61 18.36
C ALA A 763 17.89 -21.49 16.88
N TYR A 764 18.69 -22.07 15.99
CA TYR A 764 18.53 -21.88 14.54
C TYR A 764 18.60 -23.18 13.75
N MET A 765 17.73 -23.31 12.74
CA MET A 765 18.00 -24.07 11.53
C MET A 765 18.82 -23.17 10.60
N PHE A 766 19.92 -23.65 10.03
CA PHE A 766 20.86 -22.80 9.31
C PHE A 766 21.50 -23.45 8.11
N ALA A 767 22.01 -22.62 7.19
CA ALA A 767 22.97 -22.96 6.14
C ALA A 767 24.11 -21.95 6.18
N SER A 768 25.36 -22.42 6.12
CA SER A 768 26.53 -21.54 6.20
C SER A 768 27.75 -22.15 5.50
N THR A 769 28.64 -21.32 4.98
CA THR A 769 29.91 -21.77 4.33
C THR A 769 30.97 -22.19 5.35
N LYS A 770 30.76 -21.97 6.62
CA LYS A 770 31.63 -22.37 7.73
C LYS A 770 30.81 -22.57 9.00
N LEU A 771 31.35 -23.37 9.92
CA LEU A 771 30.75 -23.45 11.26
C LEU A 771 30.94 -22.11 11.98
N LEU A 772 29.83 -21.58 12.49
CA LEU A 772 29.75 -20.32 13.19
C LEU A 772 29.48 -20.54 14.67
N ALA A 773 29.81 -19.60 15.53
CA ALA A 773 29.23 -19.53 16.87
C ALA A 773 27.74 -19.19 16.73
N THR A 774 26.92 -19.68 17.67
CA THR A 774 25.45 -19.53 17.56
C THR A 774 25.02 -18.09 17.44
N HIS A 775 25.62 -17.19 18.22
CA HIS A 775 25.35 -15.76 18.15
C HIS A 775 25.78 -15.10 16.82
N ASP A 776 26.62 -15.75 16.03
CA ASP A 776 27.10 -15.26 14.73
C ASP A 776 26.19 -15.71 13.56
N ILE A 777 25.35 -16.72 13.76
CA ILE A 777 24.44 -17.26 12.73
C ILE A 777 23.55 -16.14 12.15
N PRO A 778 22.93 -15.27 12.95
CA PRO A 778 22.13 -14.18 12.45
C PRO A 778 22.81 -13.28 11.42
N ALA A 779 24.07 -13.01 11.59
CA ALA A 779 24.78 -12.05 10.76
C ALA A 779 25.63 -12.67 9.64
N LYS A 780 25.98 -13.96 9.75
CA LYS A 780 27.04 -14.57 8.92
C LYS A 780 26.62 -15.85 8.18
N SER A 781 25.42 -16.38 8.44
CA SER A 781 24.91 -17.55 7.72
C SER A 781 24.40 -17.18 6.31
N LEU A 782 24.35 -18.16 5.41
CA LEU A 782 23.72 -18.03 4.08
C LEU A 782 22.19 -17.89 4.23
N ALA A 783 21.62 -18.70 5.13
CA ALA A 783 20.19 -18.66 5.47
C ALA A 783 19.98 -19.24 6.87
N ARG A 784 18.90 -18.85 7.50
CA ARG A 784 18.52 -19.33 8.82
C ARG A 784 17.03 -19.23 9.09
N LEU A 785 16.56 -20.02 10.05
CA LEU A 785 15.26 -19.92 10.69
C LEU A 785 15.42 -20.01 12.20
N ALA A 786 14.87 -19.12 12.97
CA ALA A 786 14.82 -19.24 14.43
C ALA A 786 13.82 -20.33 14.82
N ILE A 787 14.25 -21.34 15.58
CA ILE A 787 13.45 -22.52 15.91
C ILE A 787 12.28 -22.19 16.83
N ASN A 788 12.42 -21.14 17.65
CA ASN A 788 11.32 -20.65 18.50
C ASN A 788 10.07 -20.19 17.72
N LYS A 789 10.17 -20.14 16.40
CA LYS A 789 9.07 -19.82 15.47
C LYS A 789 8.36 -21.07 14.93
N ALA A 790 8.93 -22.26 15.14
CA ALA A 790 8.34 -23.49 14.66
C ALA A 790 7.21 -23.95 15.59
N GLY A 791 6.09 -24.36 14.99
CA GLY A 791 4.96 -24.93 15.72
C GLY A 791 5.25 -26.34 16.22
N VAL A 792 4.44 -26.79 17.15
CA VAL A 792 4.55 -28.15 17.75
C VAL A 792 3.60 -29.08 17.03
N ASP A 793 4.14 -30.13 16.40
CA ASP A 793 3.42 -31.23 15.71
C ASP A 793 2.20 -30.75 14.88
N ASP A 794 2.40 -29.62 14.21
CA ASP A 794 1.35 -28.97 13.43
C ASP A 794 1.26 -29.46 11.99
N GLY A 795 2.11 -30.40 11.58
CA GLY A 795 2.21 -30.94 10.23
C GLY A 795 2.76 -29.94 9.22
N LYS A 796 3.32 -28.83 9.67
CA LYS A 796 3.83 -27.77 8.82
C LYS A 796 5.31 -27.93 8.53
N TRP A 797 5.68 -27.53 7.31
CA TRP A 797 7.06 -27.50 6.85
C TRP A 797 7.64 -26.11 7.00
N TYR A 798 8.75 -26.01 7.68
CA TYR A 798 9.53 -24.80 7.86
C TYR A 798 10.76 -24.85 6.99
N SER A 799 11.12 -23.77 6.28
CA SER A 799 12.15 -23.81 5.27
C SER A 799 13.14 -22.65 5.36
N ILE A 800 14.36 -22.93 4.90
CA ILE A 800 15.36 -21.94 4.56
C ILE A 800 15.79 -22.16 3.12
N SER A 801 15.97 -21.06 2.36
CA SER A 801 16.50 -21.12 1.00
C SER A 801 17.79 -20.32 0.93
N PHE A 802 18.77 -20.84 0.18
CA PHE A 802 20.06 -20.19 -0.01
C PHE A 802 20.64 -20.51 -1.38
N SER A 803 21.48 -19.60 -1.87
CA SER A 803 22.11 -19.71 -3.20
C SER A 803 23.59 -19.99 -3.07
N ILE A 804 24.07 -20.90 -3.90
CA ILE A 804 25.49 -21.24 -4.04
C ILE A 804 25.94 -20.82 -5.43
N LYS A 805 26.87 -19.87 -5.53
CA LYS A 805 27.34 -19.33 -6.82
C LYS A 805 28.37 -20.22 -7.50
N GLU A 806 29.22 -20.89 -6.74
CA GLU A 806 30.27 -21.80 -7.20
C GLU A 806 30.27 -23.03 -6.29
N SER A 807 30.60 -24.19 -6.84
CA SER A 807 30.66 -25.43 -6.04
C SER A 807 31.55 -25.25 -4.82
N GLN A 808 30.99 -25.48 -3.65
CA GLN A 808 31.67 -25.28 -2.37
C GLN A 808 31.07 -26.11 -1.25
N ASP A 809 31.81 -26.17 -0.14
CA ASP A 809 31.34 -26.81 1.09
C ASP A 809 30.35 -25.92 1.84
N VAL A 810 29.23 -26.48 2.25
CA VAL A 810 28.18 -25.83 3.03
C VAL A 810 27.78 -26.69 4.21
N TYR A 811 27.61 -26.07 5.36
CA TYR A 811 27.12 -26.69 6.59
C TYR A 811 25.64 -26.37 6.71
N VAL A 812 24.81 -27.41 6.87
CA VAL A 812 23.37 -27.30 7.05
C VAL A 812 22.94 -28.07 8.28
N GLY A 813 21.95 -27.57 9.01
CA GLY A 813 21.45 -28.26 10.20
C GLY A 813 20.88 -27.34 11.24
N TRP A 814 21.06 -27.71 12.51
CA TRP A 814 20.51 -27.02 13.67
C TRP A 814 21.61 -26.71 14.66
N GLN A 815 21.54 -25.54 15.29
CA GLN A 815 22.46 -25.08 16.30
C GLN A 815 21.76 -24.23 17.35
N ALA A 816 22.11 -24.40 18.62
CA ALA A 816 21.46 -23.68 19.70
C ALA A 816 22.39 -23.41 20.89
N ASN A 817 22.12 -22.30 21.58
CA ASN A 817 22.48 -22.08 22.98
C ASN A 817 21.22 -22.32 23.83
N LEU A 818 21.24 -23.32 24.68
CA LEU A 818 20.11 -23.67 25.51
C LEU A 818 20.54 -23.61 26.98
N GLU A 819 19.69 -23.03 27.80
CA GLU A 819 19.94 -22.88 29.26
C GLU A 819 18.98 -23.75 30.04
N GLU A 820 19.51 -24.50 30.97
CA GLU A 820 18.70 -25.19 31.98
C GLU A 820 18.05 -24.14 32.89
N GLY A 821 16.76 -24.23 33.03
CA GLY A 821 16.00 -23.23 33.77
C GLY A 821 14.73 -23.86 34.35
N SER A 822 13.74 -23.04 34.63
CA SER A 822 12.43 -23.50 35.13
C SER A 822 11.59 -24.20 34.06
N GLU A 823 12.01 -24.19 32.80
CA GLU A 823 11.27 -24.73 31.67
C GLU A 823 12.17 -25.58 30.76
N THR A 824 11.60 -26.66 30.21
CA THR A 824 12.25 -27.47 29.19
C THR A 824 12.45 -26.65 27.94
N GLN A 825 13.67 -26.64 27.40
CA GLN A 825 13.98 -26.08 26.07
C GLN A 825 14.36 -27.24 25.16
N GLU A 826 13.55 -27.54 24.17
CA GLU A 826 13.86 -28.62 23.22
C GLU A 826 13.15 -28.44 21.89
N PHE A 827 13.74 -29.00 20.83
CA PHE A 827 13.07 -29.25 19.56
C PHE A 827 13.32 -30.68 19.10
N ARG A 828 12.40 -31.21 18.31
CA ARG A 828 12.52 -32.52 17.62
C ARG A 828 12.13 -32.35 16.17
N VAL A 829 13.04 -32.69 15.27
CA VAL A 829 12.80 -32.73 13.83
C VAL A 829 12.33 -34.10 13.42
N LYS A 830 11.16 -34.17 12.83
CA LYS A 830 10.45 -35.37 12.44
C LYS A 830 10.75 -35.81 11.00
N ASP A 831 10.80 -34.88 10.10
CA ASP A 831 11.02 -35.10 8.68
C ASP A 831 11.82 -33.93 8.08
N ILE A 832 12.62 -34.16 7.04
CA ILE A 832 13.42 -33.16 6.35
C ILE A 832 13.33 -33.34 4.83
N ARG A 833 13.48 -32.25 4.10
CA ARG A 833 13.67 -32.26 2.65
C ARG A 833 14.77 -31.29 2.25
N MET A 834 15.53 -31.67 1.20
CA MET A 834 16.45 -30.79 0.50
C MET A 834 16.05 -30.75 -0.95
N LEU A 835 15.65 -29.57 -1.39
CA LEU A 835 15.29 -29.29 -2.79
C LEU A 835 16.43 -28.54 -3.45
N TYR A 836 16.71 -28.83 -4.72
CA TYR A 836 17.77 -28.23 -5.50
C TYR A 836 17.22 -27.73 -6.84
N GLU A 837 17.52 -26.48 -7.16
CA GLU A 837 17.33 -25.86 -8.46
C GLU A 837 18.69 -25.46 -9.02
N PRO A 838 19.12 -26.03 -10.18
CA PRO A 838 20.44 -25.70 -10.72
C PRO A 838 20.48 -24.22 -11.13
N TRP A 839 21.59 -23.58 -10.74
CA TRP A 839 21.90 -22.24 -11.20
C TRP A 839 22.33 -22.28 -12.65
N GLN A 840 21.60 -21.65 -13.55
CA GLN A 840 22.00 -21.54 -14.94
C GLN A 840 22.96 -20.36 -15.14
N ILE A 841 24.24 -20.67 -15.25
CA ILE A 841 25.21 -19.74 -15.80
C ILE A 841 25.04 -19.77 -17.32
N GLU A 842 24.98 -18.60 -17.96
CA GLU A 842 24.86 -18.43 -19.43
C GLU A 842 26.05 -19.00 -20.23
N ASP A 843 26.53 -20.15 -20.08
CA ASP A 843 27.55 -20.73 -20.95
C ASP A 843 27.63 -22.27 -20.94
N ALA A 844 26.55 -22.95 -20.66
CA ALA A 844 26.50 -24.39 -20.92
C ALA A 844 25.43 -24.70 -21.98
N VAL A 845 25.81 -24.63 -23.24
CA VAL A 845 25.06 -25.26 -24.34
C VAL A 845 25.09 -26.77 -24.13
N ILE A 846 24.14 -27.28 -23.36
CA ILE A 846 23.80 -28.69 -23.41
C ILE A 846 22.78 -28.83 -24.52
N ALA A 847 23.21 -29.34 -25.65
CA ALA A 847 22.35 -29.78 -26.73
C ALA A 847 21.43 -30.90 -26.18
N VAL A 848 20.25 -30.54 -25.74
CA VAL A 848 19.17 -31.48 -25.50
C VAL A 848 18.70 -31.95 -26.89
N LYS A 849 19.00 -33.17 -27.24
CA LYS A 849 18.39 -33.83 -28.40
C LYS A 849 16.86 -33.75 -28.20
N ASN A 850 16.21 -32.95 -29.02
CA ASN A 850 14.77 -32.97 -29.18
C ASN A 850 14.33 -34.36 -29.65
N THR A 851 13.85 -35.15 -28.70
CA THR A 851 12.97 -36.27 -29.00
C THR A 851 11.58 -35.69 -29.01
N PRO A 852 10.78 -35.84 -30.10
CA PRO A 852 9.40 -35.35 -30.08
C PRO A 852 8.67 -36.09 -28.97
N ALA A 853 8.19 -35.31 -27.98
CA ALA A 853 7.30 -35.85 -26.96
C ALA A 853 6.03 -36.36 -27.66
N GLY A 854 5.84 -37.67 -27.68
CA GLY A 854 4.55 -38.25 -27.99
C GLY A 854 3.55 -37.66 -26.99
N GLN A 855 2.42 -37.18 -27.50
CA GLN A 855 1.33 -36.70 -26.67
C GLN A 855 0.91 -37.83 -25.72
N ASP A 856 1.29 -37.71 -24.45
CA ASP A 856 0.77 -38.61 -23.41
C ASP A 856 -0.70 -38.21 -23.18
N THR A 857 -1.58 -39.07 -23.65
CA THR A 857 -3.05 -38.89 -23.55
C THR A 857 -3.61 -39.33 -22.20
N HIS A 858 -2.76 -39.73 -21.26
CA HIS A 858 -3.18 -40.29 -20.00
C HIS A 858 -3.50 -39.18 -18.97
N TYR A 859 -4.48 -39.47 -18.11
CA TYR A 859 -4.90 -38.62 -16.99
C TYR A 859 -4.43 -39.27 -15.70
N TYR A 860 -3.98 -38.47 -14.76
CA TYR A 860 -3.54 -38.93 -13.45
C TYR A 860 -4.19 -38.09 -12.33
N ASN A 861 -4.51 -38.71 -11.21
CA ASN A 861 -4.91 -37.97 -10.02
C ASN A 861 -3.69 -37.32 -9.34
N LEU A 862 -3.92 -36.51 -8.36
CA LEU A 862 -2.85 -35.79 -7.63
C LEU A 862 -1.90 -36.72 -6.83
N LYS A 863 -2.24 -37.99 -6.71
CA LYS A 863 -1.39 -39.04 -6.11
C LYS A 863 -0.55 -39.78 -7.15
N GLY A 864 -0.59 -39.37 -8.44
CA GLY A 864 0.15 -39.98 -9.53
C GLY A 864 -0.46 -41.30 -10.03
N GLN A 865 -1.70 -41.63 -9.64
CA GLN A 865 -2.39 -42.82 -10.12
C GLN A 865 -3.10 -42.52 -11.46
N GLN A 866 -2.86 -43.35 -12.49
CA GLN A 866 -3.49 -43.19 -13.80
C GLN A 866 -5.03 -43.37 -13.71
N LEU A 867 -5.73 -42.45 -14.34
CA LEU A 867 -7.20 -42.50 -14.47
C LEU A 867 -7.58 -43.02 -15.85
N SER A 868 -8.71 -43.71 -15.93
CA SER A 868 -9.22 -44.28 -17.21
C SER A 868 -9.72 -43.15 -18.15
N ASP A 869 -10.23 -42.07 -17.59
CA ASP A 869 -10.82 -40.95 -18.31
C ASP A 869 -10.55 -39.62 -17.60
N ALA A 870 -10.70 -38.52 -18.33
CA ALA A 870 -10.63 -37.18 -17.72
C ALA A 870 -11.76 -37.02 -16.70
N PRO A 871 -11.45 -36.58 -15.45
CA PRO A 871 -12.47 -36.27 -14.47
C PRO A 871 -13.45 -35.21 -14.99
N GLN A 872 -14.74 -35.39 -14.68
CA GLN A 872 -15.76 -34.41 -15.08
C GLN A 872 -15.67 -33.12 -14.28
N HIS A 873 -15.14 -33.20 -13.06
CA HIS A 873 -14.88 -32.07 -12.17
C HIS A 873 -13.67 -32.36 -11.27
N GLY A 874 -12.92 -31.34 -10.93
CA GLY A 874 -11.78 -31.41 -9.98
C GLY A 874 -10.40 -31.37 -10.64
N LEU A 875 -9.37 -31.37 -9.82
CA LEU A 875 -7.97 -31.20 -10.22
C LEU A 875 -7.35 -32.57 -10.58
N TYR A 876 -6.72 -32.67 -11.75
CA TYR A 876 -6.02 -33.85 -12.21
C TYR A 876 -4.76 -33.47 -13.01
N ILE A 877 -3.92 -34.43 -13.34
CA ILE A 877 -2.70 -34.23 -14.13
C ILE A 877 -2.92 -34.77 -15.54
N LYS A 878 -2.65 -33.97 -16.57
CA LYS A 878 -2.62 -34.33 -17.98
C LYS A 878 -1.35 -33.77 -18.62
N ASN A 879 -0.61 -34.60 -19.36
CA ASN A 879 0.64 -34.20 -19.98
C ASN A 879 1.67 -33.62 -19.00
N GLY A 880 1.70 -34.16 -17.76
CA GLY A 880 2.57 -33.63 -16.71
C GLY A 880 2.08 -32.32 -16.05
N ARG A 881 0.91 -31.81 -16.43
CA ARG A 881 0.35 -30.55 -15.92
C ARG A 881 -0.91 -30.82 -15.09
N LYS A 882 -1.12 -30.04 -14.04
CA LYS A 882 -2.35 -30.03 -13.27
C LYS A 882 -3.45 -29.32 -14.06
N VAL A 883 -4.59 -29.96 -14.21
CA VAL A 883 -5.77 -29.43 -14.93
C VAL A 883 -6.96 -29.46 -13.99
N LEU A 884 -7.62 -28.33 -13.84
CA LEU A 884 -8.91 -28.21 -13.13
C LEU A 884 -10.04 -28.23 -14.16
N LYS A 885 -11.11 -29.02 -13.92
CA LYS A 885 -12.27 -29.06 -14.79
C LYS A 885 -13.55 -28.91 -13.98
#